data_77fa0f6ba7ce82edca95ea8e9d4a28e7
#
_entry.id   77fa0f6ba7ce82edca95ea8e9d4a28e7
#
_cell.length_a   1.000
_cell.length_b   1.000
_cell.length_c   1.000
_cell.angle_alpha   90.00
_cell.angle_beta   90.00
_cell.angle_gamma   90.00
#
_symmetry.space_group_name_H-M   'P 1'
#
loop_
_entity.id
_entity.type
_entity.pdbx_description
1 polymer ?
#
loop_
_entity_poly.entity_id
_entity_poly.type
_entity_poly.pdbx_seq_one_letter_code
_entity_poly.pdbx_strand_id
1 'polypeptide(L)'
;MKPEDFEELLANCADEPIRFPGAIQPHGVLLTLSEPDLHILQVSANVAALFNNTAESLLGQPLHTLIGVEHAEVVHAIAEGDTFSEAAPLHVTLNGRDFEGLLHRHQQVLVLEFEPRLKDFRPRVLKGRTSDLGKMLQRLQAAKTLQALYEISVTEIQTMTGYDRVLIYRFEEEGHGQVIAEASAPSMERFNGLFFPASDIPEQARELYRTNWLRIIPNAAYEPVPLVPKLRPDTGQPLDLSFSTLRSVSPIHCQYMQNMGVLSSMSISLMKGDKLWGLISCGNREPLMVPHDLRVACQTIGQVLSLQISAMEALDLSRQREEKLETLAQLDQAMKASEHSVFDGLAQQPRLLMDLTVSGGVAIIEDKQLHRYGNCPEPAQIRALHKWLQDSGEPVFSSHNLASVYPPGAEFQRVASGVLAMSLPKPVDNGVLWFRPEAKENIHWSGDPKKPLALENSDAGLRLRPRTSFEIWKVEMAGISTQWSHGDRFAANDLRRSALENDLARQVLREQQAVRARDELVAVVSHDLRNPMTVISMLCGMMQKAFSSDGPHTSRRISSAIDTMQQAAARMNVLLEDLLDTSKIEAGRYMVKPVALDVSQMFEEAYSLLAPLALEKGIDLSFNADPGLQINGDPERLFQVLSNLIGNAIKFTPRQGNIGISAMSNGEEIVFSVRDSGEGIAPEQLPHVFDRYWTQTENNPTGSGLGLYITQGIVQAHGGRIVAESELGRGSEFRFTVPKVMEESHT
;
A
#
# COMPACT_ATOMS: atom_id res chain seq x y z
N MET A 1 -22.34 -23.52 31.92
CA MET A 1 -21.65 -24.18 30.81
C MET A 1 -20.39 -23.37 30.54
N LYS A 2 -19.28 -24.03 30.41
CA LYS A 2 -18.03 -23.34 30.07
C LYS A 2 -18.08 -22.92 28.59
N PRO A 3 -17.40 -21.84 28.16
CA PRO A 3 -17.32 -21.46 26.74
C PRO A 3 -16.86 -22.62 25.84
N GLU A 4 -15.98 -23.47 26.34
CA GLU A 4 -15.46 -24.66 25.66
C GLU A 4 -16.56 -25.69 25.31
N ASP A 5 -17.54 -25.92 26.23
CA ASP A 5 -18.67 -26.84 26.00
C ASP A 5 -19.62 -26.32 24.90
N PHE A 6 -19.68 -25.00 24.70
CA PHE A 6 -20.52 -24.36 23.69
C PHE A 6 -19.85 -24.38 22.30
N GLU A 7 -18.53 -24.21 22.25
CA GLU A 7 -17.76 -24.37 21.00
C GLU A 7 -17.78 -25.83 20.51
N GLU A 8 -17.72 -26.78 21.43
CA GLU A 8 -17.83 -28.21 21.09
C GLU A 8 -19.23 -28.59 20.54
N LEU A 9 -20.28 -27.96 21.06
CA LEU A 9 -21.64 -28.13 20.55
C LEU A 9 -21.91 -27.43 19.21
N LEU A 10 -21.26 -26.29 18.97
CA LEU A 10 -21.25 -25.63 17.67
C LEU A 10 -20.49 -26.46 16.63
N ALA A 11 -19.37 -27.07 17.01
CA ALA A 11 -18.63 -28.02 16.16
C ALA A 11 -19.49 -29.22 15.80
N ASN A 12 -20.27 -29.77 16.76
CA ASN A 12 -21.22 -30.87 16.50
C ASN A 12 -22.35 -30.48 15.53
N CYS A 13 -22.77 -29.22 15.46
CA CYS A 13 -23.72 -28.73 14.47
C CYS A 13 -23.10 -28.60 13.06
N ALA A 14 -21.81 -28.33 13.00
CA ALA A 14 -21.04 -28.35 11.75
C ALA A 14 -20.85 -29.76 11.20
N ASP A 15 -21.01 -30.79 12.04
CA ASP A 15 -20.86 -32.21 11.69
C ASP A 15 -22.19 -32.91 11.32
N GLU A 16 -23.34 -32.19 11.30
CA GLU A 16 -24.59 -32.76 10.82
C GLU A 16 -24.42 -33.27 9.38
N PRO A 17 -24.70 -34.55 9.09
CA PRO A 17 -24.46 -35.10 7.76
C PRO A 17 -25.50 -34.63 6.73
N ILE A 18 -25.60 -33.32 6.48
CA ILE A 18 -26.63 -32.72 5.62
C ILE A 18 -26.58 -33.18 4.16
N ARG A 19 -25.46 -33.81 3.75
CA ARG A 19 -25.31 -34.45 2.43
C ARG A 19 -25.92 -35.85 2.38
N PHE A 20 -26.03 -36.52 3.54
CA PHE A 20 -26.47 -37.92 3.71
C PHE A 20 -27.69 -38.04 4.64
N PRO A 21 -28.76 -37.29 4.41
CA PRO A 21 -29.92 -37.33 5.32
C PRO A 21 -30.66 -38.66 5.30
N GLY A 22 -30.42 -39.53 4.32
CA GLY A 22 -31.09 -40.80 4.15
C GLY A 22 -32.61 -40.69 3.91
N ALA A 23 -33.08 -39.52 3.59
CA ALA A 23 -34.49 -39.18 3.38
C ALA A 23 -34.64 -38.04 2.36
N ILE A 24 -35.87 -37.93 1.82
CA ILE A 24 -36.25 -36.88 0.88
C ILE A 24 -37.41 -36.05 1.40
N GLN A 25 -37.69 -34.93 0.77
CA GLN A 25 -38.93 -34.16 0.94
C GLN A 25 -40.11 -34.88 0.27
N PRO A 26 -41.34 -34.82 0.83
CA PRO A 26 -42.46 -35.67 0.42
C PRO A 26 -43.15 -35.31 -0.91
N HIS A 27 -42.78 -34.17 -1.52
CA HIS A 27 -43.45 -33.69 -2.72
C HIS A 27 -43.05 -34.44 -4.02
N GLY A 28 -42.04 -35.32 -3.96
CA GLY A 28 -41.61 -36.14 -5.09
C GLY A 28 -41.23 -37.57 -4.68
N VAL A 29 -40.76 -38.33 -5.65
CA VAL A 29 -40.23 -39.70 -5.48
C VAL A 29 -38.82 -39.77 -6.02
N LEU A 30 -37.91 -40.38 -5.29
CA LEU A 30 -36.53 -40.58 -5.70
C LEU A 30 -36.26 -42.08 -5.91
N LEU A 31 -35.60 -42.41 -6.99
CA LEU A 31 -35.05 -43.72 -7.31
C LEU A 31 -33.55 -43.63 -7.51
N THR A 32 -32.81 -44.66 -7.09
CA THR A 32 -31.45 -44.89 -7.55
C THR A 32 -31.40 -46.11 -8.46
N LEU A 33 -30.64 -46.03 -9.53
CA LEU A 33 -30.60 -47.03 -10.59
C LEU A 33 -29.16 -47.52 -10.79
N SER A 34 -29.02 -48.85 -11.01
CA SER A 34 -27.75 -49.43 -11.45
C SER A 34 -27.44 -49.06 -12.90
N GLU A 35 -26.17 -49.05 -13.26
CA GLU A 35 -25.73 -48.93 -14.65
C GLU A 35 -25.00 -50.21 -15.05
N PRO A 36 -25.15 -50.65 -16.31
CA PRO A 36 -25.97 -50.09 -17.41
C PRO A 36 -27.44 -50.50 -17.38
N ASP A 37 -27.84 -51.52 -16.60
CA ASP A 37 -29.09 -52.24 -16.74
C ASP A 37 -30.32 -51.54 -16.13
N LEU A 38 -30.15 -50.36 -15.52
CA LEU A 38 -31.19 -49.53 -14.93
C LEU A 38 -32.11 -50.28 -13.95
N HIS A 39 -31.55 -51.20 -13.11
CA HIS A 39 -32.31 -51.83 -12.04
C HIS A 39 -32.44 -50.87 -10.84
N ILE A 40 -33.59 -50.86 -10.22
CA ILE A 40 -33.92 -50.00 -9.08
C ILE A 40 -33.18 -50.52 -7.83
N LEU A 41 -32.22 -49.74 -7.32
CA LEU A 41 -31.42 -50.07 -6.14
C LEU A 41 -32.05 -49.55 -4.85
N GLN A 42 -32.56 -48.33 -4.88
CA GLN A 42 -33.26 -47.70 -3.75
C GLN A 42 -34.46 -46.92 -4.29
N VAL A 43 -35.47 -46.76 -3.42
CA VAL A 43 -36.66 -45.97 -3.72
C VAL A 43 -37.12 -45.25 -2.45
N SER A 44 -37.71 -44.07 -2.57
CA SER A 44 -38.30 -43.38 -1.42
C SER A 44 -39.61 -44.07 -0.97
N ALA A 45 -39.83 -44.13 0.33
CA ALA A 45 -40.95 -44.91 0.92
C ALA A 45 -42.34 -44.40 0.49
N ASN A 46 -42.46 -43.14 0.04
CA ASN A 46 -43.74 -42.59 -0.43
C ASN A 46 -44.15 -43.01 -1.85
N VAL A 47 -43.37 -43.88 -2.49
CA VAL A 47 -43.67 -44.38 -3.84
C VAL A 47 -45.07 -45.01 -3.90
N ALA A 48 -45.54 -45.70 -2.81
CA ALA A 48 -46.85 -46.28 -2.74
C ALA A 48 -47.99 -45.25 -2.85
N ALA A 49 -47.84 -44.11 -2.23
CA ALA A 49 -48.83 -43.03 -2.23
C ALA A 49 -48.91 -42.28 -3.57
N LEU A 50 -47.76 -42.17 -4.29
CA LEU A 50 -47.67 -41.41 -5.54
C LEU A 50 -47.82 -42.29 -6.79
N PHE A 51 -47.24 -43.52 -6.77
CA PHE A 51 -47.20 -44.41 -7.94
C PHE A 51 -48.03 -45.69 -7.76
N ASN A 52 -48.62 -45.87 -6.59
CA ASN A 52 -49.44 -47.11 -6.27
C ASN A 52 -48.61 -48.38 -6.34
N ASN A 53 -47.30 -48.33 -6.13
CA ASN A 53 -46.40 -49.49 -6.07
C ASN A 53 -45.72 -49.51 -4.70
N THR A 54 -45.54 -50.68 -4.07
CA THR A 54 -44.75 -50.73 -2.82
C THR A 54 -43.24 -50.66 -3.10
N ALA A 55 -42.49 -50.17 -2.16
CA ALA A 55 -41.04 -50.10 -2.30
C ALA A 55 -40.42 -51.48 -2.56
N GLU A 56 -40.87 -52.46 -1.81
CA GLU A 56 -40.45 -53.91 -1.89
C GLU A 56 -40.72 -54.50 -3.27
N SER A 57 -41.80 -54.08 -3.94
CA SER A 57 -42.16 -54.61 -5.27
C SER A 57 -41.30 -54.06 -6.40
N LEU A 58 -40.65 -52.93 -6.15
CA LEU A 58 -39.80 -52.21 -7.14
C LEU A 58 -38.33 -52.53 -7.02
N LEU A 59 -37.88 -52.88 -5.81
CA LEU A 59 -36.45 -53.15 -5.59
C LEU A 59 -35.93 -54.29 -6.43
N GLY A 60 -34.82 -54.08 -7.13
CA GLY A 60 -34.23 -55.08 -8.04
C GLY A 60 -34.96 -55.25 -9.37
N GLN A 61 -36.06 -54.51 -9.59
CA GLN A 61 -36.79 -54.58 -10.87
C GLN A 61 -36.14 -53.58 -11.87
N PRO A 62 -36.20 -53.91 -13.19
CA PRO A 62 -35.79 -52.97 -14.21
C PRO A 62 -36.70 -51.72 -14.23
N LEU A 63 -36.17 -50.54 -14.51
CA LEU A 63 -36.89 -49.27 -14.52
C LEU A 63 -38.14 -49.30 -15.43
N HIS A 64 -38.07 -50.02 -16.57
CA HIS A 64 -39.19 -50.12 -17.52
C HIS A 64 -40.46 -50.70 -16.92
N THR A 65 -40.36 -51.45 -15.84
CA THR A 65 -41.53 -51.97 -15.14
C THR A 65 -42.38 -50.92 -14.46
N LEU A 66 -41.75 -49.78 -14.13
CA LEU A 66 -42.40 -48.65 -13.48
C LEU A 66 -42.89 -47.62 -14.47
N ILE A 67 -42.00 -47.19 -15.42
CA ILE A 67 -42.28 -46.07 -16.32
C ILE A 67 -42.56 -46.47 -17.77
N GLY A 68 -42.56 -47.76 -18.06
CA GLY A 68 -42.73 -48.29 -19.42
C GLY A 68 -41.41 -48.32 -20.21
N VAL A 69 -41.39 -49.10 -21.28
CA VAL A 69 -40.19 -49.34 -22.10
C VAL A 69 -39.71 -48.09 -22.77
N GLU A 70 -40.61 -47.32 -23.38
CA GLU A 70 -40.30 -46.11 -24.12
C GLU A 70 -39.55 -45.06 -23.26
N HIS A 71 -40.03 -44.79 -22.07
CA HIS A 71 -39.41 -43.85 -21.14
C HIS A 71 -38.10 -44.38 -20.56
N ALA A 72 -37.99 -45.70 -20.35
CA ALA A 72 -36.76 -46.31 -19.86
C ALA A 72 -35.64 -46.25 -20.91
N GLU A 73 -35.97 -46.40 -22.22
CA GLU A 73 -35.02 -46.21 -23.32
C GLU A 73 -34.50 -44.75 -23.39
N VAL A 74 -35.38 -43.78 -23.15
CA VAL A 74 -34.94 -42.35 -23.03
C VAL A 74 -33.97 -42.16 -21.87
N VAL A 75 -34.27 -42.73 -20.70
CA VAL A 75 -33.35 -42.66 -19.55
C VAL A 75 -32.01 -43.33 -19.88
N HIS A 76 -32.05 -44.49 -20.55
CA HIS A 76 -30.83 -45.19 -20.98
C HIS A 76 -30.00 -44.33 -21.96
N ALA A 77 -30.64 -43.73 -22.95
CA ALA A 77 -29.98 -42.86 -23.91
C ALA A 77 -29.36 -41.63 -23.24
N ILE A 78 -30.04 -41.03 -22.25
CA ILE A 78 -29.47 -39.89 -21.46
C ILE A 78 -28.29 -40.41 -20.63
N ALA A 79 -28.39 -41.62 -20.06
CA ALA A 79 -27.33 -42.20 -19.22
C ALA A 79 -26.06 -42.56 -20.02
N GLU A 80 -26.18 -42.94 -21.29
CA GLU A 80 -25.06 -43.17 -22.19
C GLU A 80 -24.36 -41.86 -22.66
N GLY A 81 -25.06 -40.72 -22.56
CA GLY A 81 -24.51 -39.40 -22.90
C GLY A 81 -23.71 -38.76 -21.79
N ASP A 82 -22.71 -37.91 -22.15
CA ASP A 82 -21.87 -37.20 -21.18
C ASP A 82 -22.53 -35.92 -20.61
N THR A 83 -23.71 -35.51 -21.12
CA THR A 83 -24.34 -34.21 -20.83
C THR A 83 -25.70 -34.35 -20.11
N PHE A 84 -25.66 -34.77 -18.84
CA PHE A 84 -26.88 -34.83 -18.01
C PHE A 84 -27.54 -33.47 -17.75
N SER A 85 -26.75 -32.40 -17.67
CA SER A 85 -27.23 -31.05 -17.35
C SER A 85 -28.01 -30.40 -18.49
N GLU A 86 -27.93 -30.93 -19.71
CA GLU A 86 -28.61 -30.40 -20.92
C GLU A 86 -29.87 -31.23 -21.25
N ALA A 87 -30.09 -32.36 -20.58
CA ALA A 87 -31.26 -33.20 -20.82
C ALA A 87 -32.54 -32.51 -20.34
N ALA A 88 -33.52 -32.42 -21.24
CA ALA A 88 -34.84 -31.96 -20.86
C ALA A 88 -35.46 -32.93 -19.80
N PRO A 89 -36.29 -32.42 -18.87
CA PRO A 89 -36.98 -33.28 -17.92
C PRO A 89 -37.78 -34.38 -18.63
N LEU A 90 -37.71 -35.59 -18.12
CA LEU A 90 -38.50 -36.71 -18.59
C LEU A 90 -39.97 -36.48 -18.20
N HIS A 91 -40.89 -36.42 -19.19
CA HIS A 91 -42.31 -36.29 -18.91
C HIS A 91 -42.99 -37.67 -18.89
N VAL A 92 -43.50 -38.04 -17.73
CA VAL A 92 -44.13 -39.34 -17.53
C VAL A 92 -45.52 -39.19 -16.90
N THR A 93 -46.49 -39.90 -17.43
CA THR A 93 -47.82 -40.00 -16.82
C THR A 93 -47.96 -41.34 -16.10
N LEU A 94 -48.02 -41.28 -14.76
CA LEU A 94 -48.19 -42.46 -13.89
C LEU A 94 -49.49 -42.33 -13.13
N ASN A 95 -50.34 -43.35 -13.17
CA ASN A 95 -51.64 -43.37 -12.51
C ASN A 95 -52.50 -42.11 -12.79
N GLY A 96 -52.49 -41.65 -14.03
CA GLY A 96 -53.26 -40.44 -14.45
C GLY A 96 -52.74 -39.11 -13.91
N ARG A 97 -51.57 -39.09 -13.33
CA ARG A 97 -50.88 -37.87 -12.87
C ARG A 97 -49.61 -37.68 -13.69
N ASP A 98 -49.32 -36.44 -14.07
CA ASP A 98 -48.14 -36.10 -14.83
C ASP A 98 -47.00 -35.74 -13.88
N PHE A 99 -45.82 -36.29 -14.18
CA PHE A 99 -44.59 -36.07 -13.45
C PHE A 99 -43.49 -35.57 -14.39
N GLU A 100 -42.57 -34.82 -13.83
CA GLU A 100 -41.30 -34.43 -14.43
C GLU A 100 -40.18 -35.21 -13.75
N GLY A 101 -39.43 -36.00 -14.53
CA GLY A 101 -38.31 -36.80 -14.08
C GLY A 101 -37.00 -36.05 -14.32
N LEU A 102 -36.23 -35.84 -13.27
CA LEU A 102 -34.91 -35.22 -13.28
C LEU A 102 -33.85 -36.28 -13.05
N LEU A 103 -32.90 -36.41 -13.96
CA LEU A 103 -31.86 -37.43 -13.91
C LEU A 103 -30.49 -36.79 -13.67
N HIS A 104 -29.74 -37.33 -12.73
CA HIS A 104 -28.34 -36.99 -12.55
C HIS A 104 -27.51 -38.21 -12.14
N ARG A 105 -26.19 -38.17 -12.40
CA ARG A 105 -25.25 -39.20 -11.98
C ARG A 105 -24.40 -38.68 -10.83
N HIS A 106 -24.32 -39.43 -9.73
CA HIS A 106 -23.43 -39.10 -8.62
C HIS A 106 -22.91 -40.36 -7.97
N GLN A 107 -21.62 -40.43 -7.63
CA GLN A 107 -20.99 -41.59 -6.97
C GLN A 107 -21.27 -42.92 -7.69
N GLN A 108 -21.18 -42.96 -9.02
CA GLN A 108 -21.42 -44.15 -9.87
C GLN A 108 -22.83 -44.76 -9.75
N VAL A 109 -23.81 -43.93 -9.44
CA VAL A 109 -25.21 -44.33 -9.45
C VAL A 109 -26.04 -43.26 -10.16
N LEU A 110 -27.05 -43.69 -10.91
CA LEU A 110 -28.03 -42.79 -11.47
C LEU A 110 -29.10 -42.50 -10.43
N VAL A 111 -29.42 -41.22 -10.27
CA VAL A 111 -30.51 -40.74 -9.41
C VAL A 111 -31.59 -40.15 -10.29
N LEU A 112 -32.79 -40.68 -10.21
CA LEU A 112 -33.97 -40.23 -10.92
C LEU A 112 -35.00 -39.72 -9.91
N GLU A 113 -35.30 -38.42 -10.01
CA GLU A 113 -36.26 -37.74 -9.13
C GLU A 113 -37.52 -37.39 -9.91
N PHE A 114 -38.67 -37.79 -9.44
CA PHE A 114 -39.97 -37.46 -10.02
C PHE A 114 -40.68 -36.42 -9.18
N GLU A 115 -41.05 -35.31 -9.79
CA GLU A 115 -41.88 -34.28 -9.17
C GLU A 115 -43.20 -34.12 -9.91
N PRO A 116 -44.35 -33.83 -9.22
CA PRO A 116 -45.61 -33.58 -9.89
C PRO A 116 -45.53 -32.36 -10.83
N ARG A 117 -46.00 -32.52 -12.06
CA ARG A 117 -46.04 -31.44 -13.05
C ARG A 117 -47.17 -30.44 -12.74
N LEU A 118 -46.85 -29.21 -12.53
CA LEU A 118 -47.79 -28.14 -12.24
C LEU A 118 -48.17 -27.42 -13.55
N LYS A 119 -49.34 -27.78 -14.14
CA LYS A 119 -49.80 -27.21 -15.44
C LYS A 119 -50.35 -25.78 -15.33
N ASP A 120 -50.92 -25.39 -14.18
CA ASP A 120 -51.67 -24.16 -13.99
C ASP A 120 -51.04 -23.24 -12.92
N PHE A 121 -49.74 -23.21 -12.84
CA PHE A 121 -49.06 -22.30 -11.90
C PHE A 121 -49.30 -20.82 -12.29
N ARG A 122 -50.00 -20.09 -11.41
CA ARG A 122 -50.23 -18.64 -11.56
C ARG A 122 -49.69 -17.91 -10.35
N PRO A 123 -48.67 -17.06 -10.54
CA PRO A 123 -48.16 -16.23 -9.45
C PRO A 123 -49.29 -15.38 -8.84
N ARG A 124 -49.40 -15.36 -7.50
CA ARG A 124 -50.44 -14.59 -6.77
C ARG A 124 -50.36 -13.11 -6.99
N VAL A 125 -49.20 -12.57 -7.33
CA VAL A 125 -48.88 -11.11 -7.30
C VAL A 125 -49.27 -10.38 -8.58
N LEU A 126 -49.58 -11.07 -9.70
CA LEU A 126 -49.86 -10.38 -10.95
C LEU A 126 -51.02 -11.02 -11.72
N LYS A 127 -52.18 -10.40 -11.61
CA LYS A 127 -53.20 -10.46 -12.66
C LYS A 127 -52.70 -9.65 -13.85
N GLY A 128 -52.08 -10.29 -14.87
CA GLY A 128 -51.92 -9.71 -16.19
C GLY A 128 -50.50 -9.43 -16.76
N ARG A 129 -49.42 -9.82 -16.10
CA ARG A 129 -48.08 -9.75 -16.72
C ARG A 129 -47.37 -11.10 -16.65
N THR A 130 -47.36 -11.81 -17.79
CA THR A 130 -46.35 -12.86 -18.03
C THR A 130 -45.00 -12.19 -18.15
N SER A 131 -44.11 -12.47 -17.19
CA SER A 131 -42.75 -11.99 -17.27
C SER A 131 -42.06 -12.67 -18.44
N ASP A 132 -41.69 -11.89 -19.44
CA ASP A 132 -40.89 -12.33 -20.57
C ASP A 132 -39.43 -12.32 -20.13
N LEU A 133 -38.83 -13.51 -19.99
CA LEU A 133 -37.41 -13.67 -19.58
C LEU A 133 -36.47 -12.80 -20.41
N GLY A 134 -36.73 -12.66 -21.71
CA GLY A 134 -35.93 -11.80 -22.57
C GLY A 134 -35.99 -10.33 -22.16
N LYS A 135 -37.18 -9.80 -21.82
CA LYS A 135 -37.33 -8.40 -21.34
C LYS A 135 -36.70 -8.19 -19.98
N MET A 136 -36.76 -9.21 -19.12
CA MET A 136 -36.10 -9.18 -17.82
C MET A 136 -34.58 -9.10 -17.98
N LEU A 137 -33.99 -9.96 -18.80
CA LEU A 137 -32.56 -9.93 -19.09
C LEU A 137 -32.12 -8.58 -19.66
N GLN A 138 -32.92 -7.98 -20.57
CA GLN A 138 -32.68 -6.62 -21.04
C GLN A 138 -32.68 -5.56 -19.92
N ARG A 139 -33.63 -5.66 -18.97
CA ARG A 139 -33.66 -4.73 -17.81
C ARG A 139 -32.45 -4.91 -16.90
N LEU A 140 -32.04 -6.15 -16.65
CA LEU A 140 -30.83 -6.42 -15.89
C LEU A 140 -29.57 -5.86 -16.59
N GLN A 141 -29.45 -6.04 -17.90
CA GLN A 141 -28.34 -5.49 -18.69
C GLN A 141 -28.32 -3.96 -18.74
N ALA A 142 -29.50 -3.32 -18.66
CA ALA A 142 -29.63 -1.86 -18.67
C ALA A 142 -29.33 -1.20 -17.29
N ALA A 143 -29.11 -1.98 -16.24
CA ALA A 143 -28.79 -1.47 -14.92
C ALA A 143 -27.44 -0.75 -14.95
N LYS A 144 -27.42 0.51 -14.47
CA LYS A 144 -26.20 1.35 -14.46
C LYS A 144 -25.39 1.25 -13.17
N THR A 145 -26.01 0.76 -12.10
CA THR A 145 -25.39 0.61 -10.78
C THR A 145 -25.67 -0.76 -10.20
N LEU A 146 -24.79 -1.28 -9.34
CA LEU A 146 -25.02 -2.54 -8.63
C LEU A 146 -26.32 -2.50 -7.83
N GLN A 147 -26.64 -1.40 -7.16
CA GLN A 147 -27.86 -1.28 -6.38
C GLN A 147 -29.12 -1.42 -7.26
N ALA A 148 -29.15 -0.75 -8.41
CA ALA A 148 -30.26 -0.90 -9.36
C ALA A 148 -30.38 -2.32 -9.91
N LEU A 149 -29.23 -2.99 -10.16
CA LEU A 149 -29.20 -4.39 -10.60
C LEU A 149 -29.81 -5.31 -9.54
N TYR A 150 -29.49 -5.12 -8.27
CA TYR A 150 -30.04 -5.90 -7.16
C TYR A 150 -31.55 -5.70 -7.01
N GLU A 151 -32.03 -4.44 -7.01
CA GLU A 151 -33.44 -4.07 -6.88
C GLU A 151 -34.30 -4.63 -8.02
N ILE A 152 -33.81 -4.55 -9.26
CA ILE A 152 -34.48 -5.16 -10.43
C ILE A 152 -34.55 -6.67 -10.23
N SER A 153 -33.46 -7.31 -9.82
CA SER A 153 -33.39 -8.78 -9.68
C SER A 153 -34.41 -9.32 -8.68
N VAL A 154 -34.47 -8.73 -7.48
CA VAL A 154 -35.41 -9.19 -6.44
C VAL A 154 -36.86 -8.95 -6.86
N THR A 155 -37.16 -7.84 -7.52
CA THR A 155 -38.51 -7.50 -7.99
C THR A 155 -38.98 -8.45 -9.11
N GLU A 156 -38.09 -8.75 -10.07
CA GLU A 156 -38.43 -9.64 -11.18
C GLU A 156 -38.64 -11.08 -10.70
N ILE A 157 -37.77 -11.60 -9.83
CA ILE A 157 -37.91 -12.94 -9.29
C ILE A 157 -39.16 -13.06 -8.42
N GLN A 158 -39.48 -12.05 -7.61
CA GLN A 158 -40.72 -11.99 -6.85
C GLN A 158 -41.95 -12.08 -7.78
N THR A 159 -41.92 -11.28 -8.84
CA THR A 159 -42.97 -11.20 -9.84
C THR A 159 -43.19 -12.54 -10.56
N MET A 160 -42.09 -13.23 -10.93
CA MET A 160 -42.13 -14.51 -11.64
C MET A 160 -42.62 -15.66 -10.75
N THR A 161 -42.14 -15.71 -9.52
CA THR A 161 -42.30 -16.85 -8.62
C THR A 161 -43.50 -16.73 -7.69
N GLY A 162 -43.91 -15.47 -7.40
CA GLY A 162 -44.98 -15.16 -6.47
C GLY A 162 -44.64 -15.36 -5.00
N TYR A 163 -43.38 -15.45 -4.64
CA TYR A 163 -42.95 -15.49 -3.24
C TYR A 163 -43.30 -14.18 -2.51
N ASP A 164 -43.70 -14.27 -1.26
CA ASP A 164 -44.03 -13.12 -0.42
C ASP A 164 -42.82 -12.20 -0.23
N ARG A 165 -41.61 -12.76 -0.17
CA ARG A 165 -40.33 -12.02 -0.01
C ARG A 165 -39.25 -12.64 -0.88
N VAL A 166 -38.48 -11.77 -1.56
CA VAL A 166 -37.25 -12.13 -2.26
C VAL A 166 -36.19 -11.13 -1.85
N LEU A 167 -35.03 -11.61 -1.44
CA LEU A 167 -33.90 -10.77 -1.01
C LEU A 167 -32.59 -11.26 -1.60
N ILE A 168 -31.62 -10.36 -1.74
CA ILE A 168 -30.23 -10.68 -2.00
C ILE A 168 -29.45 -10.58 -0.69
N TYR A 169 -28.84 -11.71 -0.33
CA TYR A 169 -28.03 -11.90 0.85
C TYR A 169 -26.57 -12.02 0.41
N ARG A 170 -25.71 -11.07 0.81
CA ARG A 170 -24.28 -11.08 0.50
C ARG A 170 -23.50 -11.60 1.69
N PHE A 171 -22.57 -12.55 1.45
CA PHE A 171 -21.63 -12.99 2.48
C PHE A 171 -20.47 -12.01 2.63
N GLU A 172 -20.13 -11.70 3.88
CA GLU A 172 -18.94 -10.93 4.25
C GLU A 172 -17.76 -11.87 4.56
N GLU A 173 -16.55 -11.32 4.63
CA GLU A 173 -15.31 -12.10 4.83
C GLU A 173 -15.34 -12.95 6.12
N GLU A 174 -15.96 -12.44 7.19
CA GLU A 174 -16.08 -13.14 8.48
C GLU A 174 -17.21 -14.19 8.48
N GLY A 175 -17.86 -14.40 7.35
CA GLY A 175 -18.91 -15.41 7.15
C GLY A 175 -20.32 -15.01 7.59
N HIS A 176 -20.50 -13.85 8.23
CA HIS A 176 -21.84 -13.27 8.39
C HIS A 176 -22.36 -12.72 7.06
N GLY A 177 -23.64 -12.42 6.97
CA GLY A 177 -24.20 -11.90 5.74
C GLY A 177 -25.08 -10.69 5.95
N GLN A 178 -25.22 -9.91 4.89
CA GLN A 178 -26.03 -8.70 4.84
C GLN A 178 -27.11 -8.80 3.77
N VAL A 179 -28.32 -8.40 4.10
CA VAL A 179 -29.38 -8.20 3.09
C VAL A 179 -29.15 -6.85 2.40
N ILE A 180 -28.80 -6.89 1.12
CA ILE A 180 -28.44 -5.70 0.34
C ILE A 180 -29.55 -5.21 -0.62
N ALA A 181 -30.56 -6.05 -0.86
CA ALA A 181 -31.77 -5.69 -1.59
C ALA A 181 -32.93 -6.62 -1.18
N GLU A 182 -34.15 -6.11 -1.22
CA GLU A 182 -35.35 -6.83 -0.83
C GLU A 182 -36.57 -6.35 -1.59
N ALA A 183 -37.37 -7.31 -2.10
CA ALA A 183 -38.73 -7.11 -2.54
C ALA A 183 -39.65 -7.94 -1.65
N SER A 184 -40.57 -7.32 -0.91
CA SER A 184 -41.45 -8.00 0.05
C SER A 184 -42.87 -7.51 -0.02
N ALA A 185 -43.81 -8.42 0.24
CA ALA A 185 -45.23 -8.10 0.43
C ALA A 185 -45.38 -7.16 1.65
N PRO A 186 -46.38 -6.28 1.65
CA PRO A 186 -46.61 -5.30 2.75
C PRO A 186 -46.78 -5.94 4.14
N SER A 187 -47.16 -7.19 4.17
CA SER A 187 -47.39 -7.95 5.40
C SER A 187 -46.17 -8.71 5.94
N MET A 188 -45.02 -8.60 5.23
CA MET A 188 -43.77 -9.23 5.65
C MET A 188 -42.87 -8.20 6.38
N GLU A 189 -42.19 -8.67 7.42
CA GLU A 189 -41.14 -7.90 8.06
C GLU A 189 -39.97 -7.66 7.08
N ARG A 190 -39.44 -6.44 7.08
CA ARG A 190 -38.34 -6.04 6.17
C ARG A 190 -36.98 -6.31 6.79
N PHE A 191 -36.09 -6.89 5.99
CA PHE A 191 -34.73 -7.23 6.39
C PHE A 191 -33.66 -6.44 5.63
N ASN A 192 -34.04 -5.55 4.73
CA ASN A 192 -33.08 -4.76 3.96
C ASN A 192 -32.14 -3.97 4.86
N GLY A 193 -30.84 -4.11 4.68
CA GLY A 193 -29.79 -3.49 5.48
C GLY A 193 -29.41 -4.27 6.76
N LEU A 194 -30.16 -5.33 7.14
CA LEU A 194 -29.86 -6.11 8.33
C LEU A 194 -28.73 -7.11 8.09
N PHE A 195 -27.93 -7.31 9.13
CA PHE A 195 -26.92 -8.36 9.19
C PHE A 195 -27.44 -9.60 9.88
N PHE A 196 -26.96 -10.76 9.45
CA PHE A 196 -27.27 -12.08 9.97
C PHE A 196 -25.99 -12.79 10.38
N PRO A 197 -25.94 -13.44 11.56
CA PRO A 197 -24.74 -14.15 12.03
C PRO A 197 -24.33 -15.29 11.10
N ALA A 198 -23.03 -15.59 11.06
CA ALA A 198 -22.50 -16.72 10.29
C ALA A 198 -23.09 -18.07 10.65
N SER A 199 -23.56 -18.23 11.91
CA SER A 199 -24.23 -19.43 12.42
C SER A 199 -25.58 -19.75 11.75
N ASP A 200 -26.23 -18.73 11.12
CA ASP A 200 -27.52 -18.95 10.44
C ASP A 200 -27.33 -19.77 9.14
N ILE A 201 -26.19 -19.66 8.49
CA ILE A 201 -25.79 -20.43 7.30
C ILE A 201 -24.39 -21.00 7.54
N PRO A 202 -24.26 -22.15 8.20
CA PRO A 202 -22.95 -22.75 8.53
C PRO A 202 -22.15 -23.10 7.27
N GLU A 203 -20.84 -23.28 7.43
CA GLU A 203 -19.90 -23.47 6.32
C GLU A 203 -20.26 -24.65 5.43
N GLN A 204 -20.64 -25.79 6.03
CA GLN A 204 -21.09 -26.96 5.27
C GLN A 204 -22.33 -26.67 4.40
N ALA A 205 -23.27 -25.83 4.85
CA ALA A 205 -24.40 -25.41 4.05
C ALA A 205 -23.99 -24.50 2.90
N ARG A 206 -23.02 -23.59 3.14
CA ARG A 206 -22.42 -22.71 2.09
C ARG A 206 -21.72 -23.54 1.03
N GLU A 207 -21.05 -24.64 1.41
CA GLU A 207 -20.42 -25.56 0.46
C GLU A 207 -21.45 -26.26 -0.43
N LEU A 208 -22.60 -26.65 0.12
CA LEU A 208 -23.69 -27.18 -0.68
C LEU A 208 -24.29 -26.14 -1.64
N TYR A 209 -24.42 -24.87 -1.24
CA TYR A 209 -24.88 -23.82 -2.13
C TYR A 209 -23.87 -23.54 -3.25
N ARG A 210 -22.58 -23.75 -3.00
CA ARG A 210 -21.55 -23.68 -4.03
C ARG A 210 -21.68 -24.77 -5.07
N THR A 211 -22.03 -25.99 -4.62
CA THR A 211 -22.16 -27.19 -5.45
C THR A 211 -23.48 -27.22 -6.21
N ASN A 212 -24.60 -26.95 -5.53
CA ASN A 212 -25.94 -26.94 -6.10
C ASN A 212 -26.56 -25.55 -6.05
N TRP A 213 -26.66 -24.91 -7.21
CA TRP A 213 -27.01 -23.51 -7.35
C TRP A 213 -28.45 -23.16 -7.03
N LEU A 214 -29.34 -24.14 -7.01
CA LEU A 214 -30.73 -23.90 -6.69
C LEU A 214 -31.24 -24.93 -5.67
N ARG A 215 -31.88 -24.44 -4.62
CA ARG A 215 -32.53 -25.27 -3.62
C ARG A 215 -33.96 -24.81 -3.39
N ILE A 216 -34.87 -25.81 -3.27
CA ILE A 216 -36.27 -25.53 -2.97
C ILE A 216 -36.71 -26.30 -1.72
N ILE A 217 -37.58 -25.66 -0.92
CA ILE A 217 -38.27 -26.21 0.23
C ILE A 217 -39.76 -25.80 0.08
N PRO A 218 -40.60 -26.62 -0.54
CA PRO A 218 -42.00 -26.26 -0.79
C PRO A 218 -42.84 -26.13 0.49
N ASN A 219 -42.48 -26.86 1.54
CA ASN A 219 -43.15 -26.77 2.83
C ASN A 219 -42.19 -27.17 3.95
N ALA A 220 -41.77 -26.24 4.81
CA ALA A 220 -40.85 -26.52 5.93
C ALA A 220 -41.48 -27.32 7.08
N ALA A 221 -42.80 -27.54 7.07
CA ALA A 221 -43.49 -28.34 8.07
C ALA A 221 -43.73 -29.80 7.59
N TYR A 222 -42.89 -30.33 6.70
CA TYR A 222 -42.98 -31.66 6.18
C TYR A 222 -42.38 -32.72 7.13
N GLU A 223 -42.81 -33.99 6.99
CA GLU A 223 -42.13 -35.14 7.56
C GLU A 223 -41.16 -35.73 6.51
N PRO A 224 -39.90 -36.02 6.88
CA PRO A 224 -38.95 -36.63 5.97
C PRO A 224 -39.36 -38.03 5.53
N VAL A 225 -39.24 -38.28 4.23
CA VAL A 225 -39.56 -39.62 3.66
C VAL A 225 -38.26 -40.42 3.54
N PRO A 226 -38.11 -41.55 4.24
CA PRO A 226 -36.89 -42.34 4.19
C PRO A 226 -36.68 -43.02 2.85
N LEU A 227 -35.42 -43.28 2.50
CA LEU A 227 -35.02 -44.15 1.39
C LEU A 227 -35.08 -45.64 1.84
N VAL A 228 -35.54 -46.51 0.95
CA VAL A 228 -35.64 -47.95 1.15
C VAL A 228 -34.81 -48.64 0.05
N PRO A 229 -33.82 -49.47 0.43
CA PRO A 229 -33.23 -49.59 1.75
C PRO A 229 -32.46 -48.31 2.15
N LYS A 230 -32.18 -48.13 3.46
CA LYS A 230 -31.50 -46.91 3.96
C LYS A 230 -30.07 -46.73 3.42
N LEU A 231 -29.37 -47.85 3.23
CA LEU A 231 -28.03 -47.89 2.63
C LEU A 231 -28.11 -48.43 1.21
N ARG A 232 -27.27 -47.96 0.33
CA ARG A 232 -27.12 -48.45 -1.03
C ARG A 232 -26.74 -49.92 -1.04
N PRO A 233 -27.48 -50.80 -1.76
CA PRO A 233 -27.20 -52.24 -1.78
C PRO A 233 -25.85 -52.59 -2.40
N ASP A 234 -25.36 -51.78 -3.34
CA ASP A 234 -24.11 -51.99 -4.09
C ASP A 234 -22.84 -51.64 -3.29
N THR A 235 -22.91 -50.65 -2.41
CA THR A 235 -21.74 -50.11 -1.68
C THR A 235 -21.81 -50.26 -0.17
N GLY A 236 -23.02 -50.49 0.37
CA GLY A 236 -23.26 -50.48 1.82
C GLY A 236 -23.14 -49.11 2.48
N GLN A 237 -23.03 -48.03 1.69
CA GLN A 237 -22.87 -46.66 2.17
C GLN A 237 -24.19 -45.88 2.03
N PRO A 238 -24.38 -44.79 2.81
CA PRO A 238 -25.50 -43.89 2.60
C PRO A 238 -25.37 -43.17 1.26
N LEU A 239 -26.52 -42.84 0.63
CA LEU A 239 -26.56 -42.10 -0.62
C LEU A 239 -26.23 -40.62 -0.38
N ASP A 240 -25.27 -40.08 -1.14
CA ASP A 240 -24.98 -38.63 -1.17
C ASP A 240 -26.02 -37.91 -2.04
N LEU A 241 -26.85 -37.08 -1.41
CA LEU A 241 -27.93 -36.33 -2.02
C LEU A 241 -27.54 -34.85 -2.33
N SER A 242 -26.25 -34.54 -2.43
CA SER A 242 -25.77 -33.15 -2.66
C SER A 242 -26.40 -32.51 -3.89
N PHE A 243 -26.62 -33.28 -4.98
CA PHE A 243 -27.20 -32.79 -6.23
C PHE A 243 -28.71 -32.99 -6.32
N SER A 244 -29.30 -33.64 -5.34
CA SER A 244 -30.72 -33.98 -5.36
C SER A 244 -31.59 -32.79 -4.95
N THR A 245 -32.57 -32.46 -5.78
CA THR A 245 -33.60 -31.45 -5.51
C THR A 245 -34.50 -31.85 -4.35
N LEU A 246 -34.85 -33.15 -4.28
CA LEU A 246 -35.71 -33.70 -3.24
C LEU A 246 -35.00 -33.92 -1.90
N ARG A 247 -33.70 -33.75 -1.80
CA ARG A 247 -32.93 -33.95 -0.57
C ARG A 247 -33.64 -33.36 0.66
N SER A 248 -33.81 -34.14 1.71
CA SER A 248 -34.36 -33.67 2.98
C SER A 248 -33.45 -32.60 3.59
N VAL A 249 -34.07 -31.60 4.19
CA VAL A 249 -33.40 -30.46 4.82
C VAL A 249 -33.15 -30.74 6.29
N SER A 250 -32.10 -30.16 6.87
CA SER A 250 -31.90 -30.21 8.31
C SER A 250 -33.16 -29.79 9.08
N PRO A 251 -33.59 -30.56 10.06
CA PRO A 251 -34.73 -30.21 10.93
C PRO A 251 -34.54 -28.85 11.63
N ILE A 252 -33.27 -28.52 11.96
CA ILE A 252 -32.90 -27.22 12.56
C ILE A 252 -33.24 -26.10 11.60
N HIS A 253 -32.88 -26.25 10.32
CA HIS A 253 -33.18 -25.24 9.31
C HIS A 253 -34.69 -25.11 9.03
N CYS A 254 -35.42 -26.21 9.00
CA CYS A 254 -36.88 -26.18 8.89
C CYS A 254 -37.53 -25.41 10.07
N GLN A 255 -37.04 -25.63 11.29
CA GLN A 255 -37.51 -24.93 12.48
C GLN A 255 -37.13 -23.44 12.44
N TYR A 256 -35.93 -23.12 11.96
CA TYR A 256 -35.49 -21.74 11.74
C TYR A 256 -36.42 -20.99 10.79
N MET A 257 -36.78 -21.61 9.66
CA MET A 257 -37.74 -21.04 8.70
C MET A 257 -39.10 -20.79 9.34
N GLN A 258 -39.61 -21.73 10.10
CA GLN A 258 -40.90 -21.61 10.81
C GLN A 258 -40.84 -20.45 11.83
N ASN A 259 -39.75 -20.33 12.57
CA ASN A 259 -39.52 -19.23 13.52
C ASN A 259 -39.51 -17.86 12.81
N MET A 260 -39.01 -17.77 11.56
CA MET A 260 -39.08 -16.60 10.70
C MET A 260 -40.46 -16.34 10.09
N GLY A 261 -41.47 -17.19 10.37
CA GLY A 261 -42.79 -17.13 9.76
C GLY A 261 -42.84 -17.52 8.28
N VAL A 262 -41.88 -18.35 7.84
CA VAL A 262 -41.73 -18.79 6.45
C VAL A 262 -41.90 -20.29 6.37
N LEU A 263 -42.86 -20.77 5.56
CA LEU A 263 -43.12 -22.18 5.33
C LEU A 263 -42.55 -22.70 4.01
N SER A 264 -42.28 -21.84 3.05
CA SER A 264 -41.66 -22.24 1.79
C SER A 264 -40.48 -21.36 1.46
N SER A 265 -39.41 -21.93 0.91
CA SER A 265 -38.21 -21.20 0.49
C SER A 265 -37.67 -21.75 -0.82
N MET A 266 -37.07 -20.83 -1.58
CA MET A 266 -36.17 -21.14 -2.71
C MET A 266 -34.91 -20.28 -2.58
N SER A 267 -33.76 -20.90 -2.71
CA SER A 267 -32.45 -20.19 -2.70
C SER A 267 -31.73 -20.40 -4.01
N ILE A 268 -31.14 -19.34 -4.55
CA ILE A 268 -30.38 -19.37 -5.78
C ILE A 268 -28.99 -18.80 -5.45
N SER A 269 -27.94 -19.53 -5.79
CA SER A 269 -26.57 -19.16 -5.51
C SER A 269 -26.09 -18.06 -6.44
N LEU A 270 -25.37 -17.09 -5.89
CA LEU A 270 -24.65 -16.06 -6.61
C LEU A 270 -23.15 -16.30 -6.44
N MET A 271 -22.45 -16.53 -7.55
CA MET A 271 -21.05 -16.91 -7.55
C MET A 271 -20.15 -15.79 -8.08
N LYS A 272 -18.95 -15.71 -7.53
CA LYS A 272 -17.85 -14.87 -8.06
C LYS A 272 -16.61 -15.74 -8.23
N GLY A 273 -16.33 -16.15 -9.46
CA GLY A 273 -15.42 -17.25 -9.72
C GLY A 273 -15.92 -18.53 -9.01
N ASP A 274 -15.04 -19.18 -8.24
CA ASP A 274 -15.36 -20.39 -7.49
C ASP A 274 -15.90 -20.12 -6.06
N LYS A 275 -16.08 -18.86 -5.68
CA LYS A 275 -16.55 -18.48 -4.34
C LYS A 275 -18.04 -18.17 -4.34
N LEU A 276 -18.74 -18.64 -3.32
CA LEU A 276 -20.12 -18.24 -3.04
C LEU A 276 -20.10 -16.78 -2.55
N TRP A 277 -20.55 -15.86 -3.41
CA TRP A 277 -20.62 -14.43 -3.11
C TRP A 277 -21.87 -14.08 -2.31
N GLY A 278 -22.99 -14.75 -2.60
CA GLY A 278 -24.26 -14.47 -1.97
C GLY A 278 -25.34 -15.45 -2.38
N LEU A 279 -26.56 -15.17 -1.94
CA LEU A 279 -27.77 -15.93 -2.28
C LEU A 279 -28.89 -14.96 -2.67
N ILE A 280 -29.72 -15.37 -3.64
CA ILE A 280 -31.07 -14.86 -3.75
C ILE A 280 -31.93 -15.79 -2.90
N SER A 281 -32.48 -15.28 -1.81
CA SER A 281 -33.34 -16.05 -0.90
C SER A 281 -34.79 -15.62 -1.06
N CYS A 282 -35.62 -16.58 -1.40
CA CYS A 282 -37.08 -16.43 -1.53
C CYS A 282 -37.77 -17.05 -0.33
N GLY A 283 -38.77 -16.39 0.23
CA GLY A 283 -39.56 -16.90 1.36
C GLY A 283 -41.04 -16.66 1.18
N ASN A 284 -41.86 -17.65 1.55
CA ASN A 284 -43.32 -17.56 1.51
C ASN A 284 -43.94 -18.07 2.83
N ARG A 285 -44.99 -17.41 3.29
CA ARG A 285 -45.68 -17.76 4.55
C ARG A 285 -46.51 -19.03 4.45
N GLU A 286 -46.91 -19.38 3.25
CA GLU A 286 -47.67 -20.62 2.98
C GLU A 286 -46.77 -21.56 2.15
N PRO A 287 -47.07 -22.87 2.18
CA PRO A 287 -46.45 -23.82 1.27
C PRO A 287 -46.60 -23.38 -0.19
N LEU A 288 -45.51 -23.39 -0.94
CA LEU A 288 -45.48 -22.96 -2.34
C LEU A 288 -44.55 -23.89 -3.14
N MET A 289 -45.07 -24.56 -4.12
CA MET A 289 -44.30 -25.35 -5.07
C MET A 289 -44.13 -24.54 -6.35
N VAL A 290 -42.88 -24.32 -6.78
CA VAL A 290 -42.52 -23.61 -8.00
C VAL A 290 -42.20 -24.63 -9.10
N PRO A 291 -42.80 -24.55 -10.30
CA PRO A 291 -42.54 -25.44 -11.42
C PRO A 291 -41.05 -25.52 -11.82
N HIS A 292 -40.63 -26.66 -12.34
CA HIS A 292 -39.23 -26.87 -12.71
C HIS A 292 -38.72 -25.88 -13.74
N ASP A 293 -39.46 -25.62 -14.81
CA ASP A 293 -39.09 -24.64 -15.86
C ASP A 293 -38.88 -23.24 -15.29
N LEU A 294 -39.68 -22.82 -14.33
CA LEU A 294 -39.54 -21.54 -13.66
C LEU A 294 -38.31 -21.53 -12.72
N ARG A 295 -38.00 -22.63 -12.07
CA ARG A 295 -36.78 -22.79 -11.26
C ARG A 295 -35.51 -22.68 -12.12
N VAL A 296 -35.51 -23.35 -13.30
CA VAL A 296 -34.42 -23.23 -14.27
C VAL A 296 -34.26 -21.80 -14.75
N ALA A 297 -35.35 -21.07 -15.05
CA ALA A 297 -35.29 -19.67 -15.39
C ALA A 297 -34.67 -18.81 -14.26
N CYS A 298 -35.06 -19.06 -13.00
CA CYS A 298 -34.47 -18.38 -11.83
C CYS A 298 -32.99 -18.70 -11.66
N GLN A 299 -32.58 -19.95 -11.89
CA GLN A 299 -31.16 -20.32 -11.88
C GLN A 299 -30.36 -19.61 -12.95
N THR A 300 -30.89 -19.52 -14.19
CA THR A 300 -30.27 -18.79 -15.29
C THR A 300 -30.11 -17.30 -14.93
N ILE A 301 -31.12 -16.71 -14.29
CA ILE A 301 -31.06 -15.33 -13.79
C ILE A 301 -29.91 -15.18 -12.78
N GLY A 302 -29.80 -16.12 -11.84
CA GLY A 302 -28.70 -16.14 -10.86
C GLY A 302 -27.32 -16.21 -11.51
N GLN A 303 -27.18 -17.01 -12.57
CA GLN A 303 -25.93 -17.09 -13.36
C GLN A 303 -25.60 -15.77 -14.05
N VAL A 304 -26.58 -15.18 -14.75
CA VAL A 304 -26.40 -13.87 -15.40
C VAL A 304 -26.08 -12.78 -14.39
N LEU A 305 -26.78 -12.77 -13.26
CA LEU A 305 -26.55 -11.81 -12.19
C LEU A 305 -25.13 -11.95 -11.61
N SER A 306 -24.66 -13.17 -11.39
CA SER A 306 -23.29 -13.46 -10.92
C SER A 306 -22.23 -12.90 -11.86
N LEU A 307 -22.42 -13.06 -13.18
CA LEU A 307 -21.53 -12.50 -14.18
C LEU A 307 -21.57 -10.97 -14.19
N GLN A 308 -22.77 -10.38 -14.12
CA GLN A 308 -22.91 -8.92 -14.12
C GLN A 308 -22.36 -8.26 -12.86
N ILE A 309 -22.57 -8.86 -11.67
CA ILE A 309 -21.97 -8.39 -10.42
C ILE A 309 -20.44 -8.35 -10.57
N SER A 310 -19.86 -9.45 -11.03
CA SER A 310 -18.41 -9.53 -11.22
C SER A 310 -17.86 -8.49 -12.21
N ALA A 311 -18.58 -8.28 -13.32
CA ALA A 311 -18.19 -7.31 -14.33
C ALA A 311 -18.30 -5.85 -13.82
N MET A 312 -19.42 -5.53 -13.13
CA MET A 312 -19.65 -4.19 -12.59
C MET A 312 -18.71 -3.85 -11.43
N GLU A 313 -18.42 -4.81 -10.54
CA GLU A 313 -17.42 -4.61 -9.48
C GLU A 313 -16.01 -4.40 -10.07
N ALA A 314 -15.64 -5.14 -11.12
CA ALA A 314 -14.36 -4.94 -11.80
C ALA A 314 -14.27 -3.57 -12.49
N LEU A 315 -15.36 -3.12 -13.11
CA LEU A 315 -15.43 -1.80 -13.73
C LEU A 315 -15.34 -0.68 -12.69
N ASP A 316 -16.06 -0.82 -11.56
CA ASP A 316 -16.01 0.15 -10.47
C ASP A 316 -14.60 0.24 -9.86
N LEU A 317 -13.95 -0.90 -9.66
CA LEU A 317 -12.55 -0.95 -9.21
C LEU A 317 -11.59 -0.26 -10.21
N SER A 318 -11.80 -0.48 -11.51
CA SER A 318 -11.00 0.19 -12.55
C SER A 318 -11.19 1.70 -12.52
N ARG A 319 -12.44 2.15 -12.40
CA ARG A 319 -12.78 3.57 -12.29
C ARG A 319 -12.17 4.22 -11.04
N GLN A 320 -12.30 3.57 -9.88
CA GLN A 320 -11.66 4.06 -8.66
C GLN A 320 -10.15 4.19 -8.82
N ARG A 321 -9.50 3.28 -9.55
CA ARG A 321 -8.06 3.38 -9.86
C ARG A 321 -7.76 4.58 -10.76
N GLU A 322 -8.55 4.80 -11.81
CA GLU A 322 -8.37 5.95 -12.72
C GLU A 322 -8.51 7.28 -11.98
N GLU A 323 -9.52 7.43 -11.13
CA GLU A 323 -9.71 8.63 -10.31
C GLU A 323 -8.51 8.91 -9.38
N LYS A 324 -7.86 7.86 -8.86
CA LYS A 324 -6.65 8.00 -8.03
C LYS A 324 -5.40 8.34 -8.82
N LEU A 325 -5.29 7.90 -10.08
CA LEU A 325 -4.09 8.10 -10.91
C LEU A 325 -3.78 9.59 -11.16
N GLU A 326 -4.79 10.43 -11.33
CA GLU A 326 -4.58 11.87 -11.52
C GLU A 326 -3.95 12.51 -10.26
N THR A 327 -4.48 12.19 -9.08
CA THR A 327 -3.94 12.66 -7.81
C THR A 327 -2.52 12.12 -7.56
N LEU A 328 -2.28 10.86 -7.90
CA LEU A 328 -0.95 10.25 -7.81
C LEU A 328 0.07 10.93 -8.71
N ALA A 329 -0.32 11.30 -9.94
CA ALA A 329 0.54 12.03 -10.86
C ALA A 329 0.92 13.43 -10.33
N GLN A 330 -0.02 14.13 -9.68
CA GLN A 330 0.27 15.43 -9.05
C GLN A 330 1.21 15.27 -7.86
N LEU A 331 1.06 14.24 -7.03
CA LEU A 331 1.96 13.95 -5.92
C LEU A 331 3.36 13.54 -6.41
N ASP A 332 3.45 12.75 -7.48
CA ASP A 332 4.72 12.39 -8.12
C ASP A 332 5.47 13.63 -8.64
N GLN A 333 4.74 14.57 -9.26
CA GLN A 333 5.31 15.83 -9.69
C GLN A 333 5.82 16.67 -8.51
N ALA A 334 5.09 16.71 -7.39
CA ALA A 334 5.51 17.41 -6.19
C ALA A 334 6.78 16.78 -5.57
N MET A 335 6.85 15.45 -5.54
CA MET A 335 8.04 14.73 -5.11
C MET A 335 9.26 15.05 -5.97
N LYS A 336 9.11 15.15 -7.28
CA LYS A 336 10.19 15.47 -8.23
C LYS A 336 10.64 16.93 -8.13
N ALA A 337 9.71 17.85 -7.90
CA ALA A 337 9.98 19.28 -7.84
C ALA A 337 10.65 19.73 -6.53
N SER A 338 10.54 18.97 -5.43
CA SER A 338 11.16 19.33 -4.15
C SER A 338 12.69 19.29 -4.24
N GLU A 339 13.38 20.28 -3.68
CA GLU A 339 14.84 20.34 -3.67
C GLU A 339 15.47 19.49 -2.55
N HIS A 340 14.78 19.29 -1.45
CA HIS A 340 15.33 18.67 -0.25
C HIS A 340 15.12 17.14 -0.25
N SER A 341 13.87 16.69 -0.26
CA SER A 341 13.54 15.27 -0.20
C SER A 341 12.23 14.95 -0.90
N VAL A 342 11.96 13.66 -1.09
CA VAL A 342 10.69 13.14 -1.61
C VAL A 342 9.55 13.43 -0.64
N PHE A 343 9.79 13.27 0.67
CA PHE A 343 8.79 13.46 1.72
C PHE A 343 8.48 14.93 1.99
N ASP A 344 9.47 15.82 1.83
CA ASP A 344 9.23 17.26 1.84
C ASP A 344 8.28 17.68 0.71
N GLY A 345 8.46 17.13 -0.50
CA GLY A 345 7.52 17.33 -1.61
C GLY A 345 6.08 16.86 -1.28
N LEU A 346 5.94 15.73 -0.60
CA LEU A 346 4.64 15.24 -0.12
C LEU A 346 4.05 16.13 0.97
N ALA A 347 4.88 16.64 1.89
CA ALA A 347 4.46 17.50 2.99
C ALA A 347 3.90 18.85 2.51
N GLN A 348 4.27 19.29 1.32
CA GLN A 348 3.73 20.49 0.67
C GLN A 348 2.31 20.26 0.07
N GLN A 349 1.87 19.01 -0.06
CA GLN A 349 0.59 18.65 -0.68
C GLN A 349 -0.35 17.85 0.26
N PRO A 350 -0.61 18.31 1.50
CA PRO A 350 -1.34 17.53 2.48
C PRO A 350 -2.80 17.29 2.10
N ARG A 351 -3.42 18.22 1.36
CA ARG A 351 -4.80 18.06 0.88
C ARG A 351 -4.91 16.93 -0.13
N LEU A 352 -4.01 16.89 -1.12
CA LEU A 352 -3.99 15.81 -2.11
C LEU A 352 -3.77 14.45 -1.46
N LEU A 353 -2.90 14.36 -0.43
CA LEU A 353 -2.70 13.13 0.33
C LEU A 353 -3.96 12.68 1.07
N MET A 354 -4.70 13.60 1.70
CA MET A 354 -5.95 13.27 2.39
C MET A 354 -7.06 12.89 1.41
N ASP A 355 -7.20 13.62 0.30
CA ASP A 355 -8.19 13.35 -0.75
C ASP A 355 -7.93 12.03 -1.47
N LEU A 356 -6.65 11.67 -1.65
CA LEU A 356 -6.23 10.40 -2.24
C LEU A 356 -6.87 9.19 -1.56
N THR A 357 -7.05 9.23 -0.25
CA THR A 357 -7.56 8.11 0.56
C THR A 357 -8.84 8.45 1.30
N VAL A 358 -9.44 9.64 1.07
CA VAL A 358 -10.61 10.12 1.82
C VAL A 358 -10.40 9.97 3.33
N SER A 359 -9.28 10.50 3.83
CA SER A 359 -8.89 10.41 5.23
C SER A 359 -9.14 11.72 5.99
N GLY A 360 -9.34 11.62 7.31
CA GLY A 360 -9.54 12.77 8.19
C GLY A 360 -8.24 13.45 8.60
N GLY A 361 -7.11 12.77 8.45
CA GLY A 361 -5.77 13.28 8.77
C GLY A 361 -4.67 12.45 8.13
N VAL A 362 -3.50 13.07 7.97
CA VAL A 362 -2.29 12.43 7.44
C VAL A 362 -1.06 12.86 8.24
N ALA A 363 -0.19 11.91 8.52
CA ALA A 363 1.13 12.14 9.11
C ALA A 363 2.22 11.67 8.16
N ILE A 364 3.24 12.50 7.99
CA ILE A 364 4.41 12.21 7.18
C ILE A 364 5.62 12.16 8.11
N ILE A 365 6.35 11.08 8.07
CA ILE A 365 7.56 10.87 8.87
C ILE A 365 8.74 10.79 7.93
N GLU A 366 9.74 11.62 8.21
CA GLU A 366 11.01 11.62 7.53
C GLU A 366 12.14 11.71 8.56
N ASP A 367 12.86 10.63 8.75
CA ASP A 367 13.87 10.47 9.80
C ASP A 367 13.31 10.85 11.19
N LYS A 368 13.73 11.97 11.74
CA LYS A 368 13.27 12.50 13.03
C LYS A 368 12.16 13.55 12.91
N GLN A 369 11.87 14.00 11.71
CA GLN A 369 10.83 15.01 11.47
C GLN A 369 9.47 14.36 11.35
N LEU A 370 8.44 15.04 11.83
CA LEU A 370 7.04 14.61 11.77
C LEU A 370 6.17 15.79 11.36
N HIS A 371 5.55 15.68 10.20
CA HIS A 371 4.54 16.61 9.71
C HIS A 371 3.15 16.02 9.90
N ARG A 372 2.22 16.79 10.47
CA ARG A 372 0.84 16.36 10.74
C ARG A 372 -0.15 17.33 10.12
N TYR A 373 -1.17 16.80 9.46
CA TYR A 373 -2.23 17.60 8.83
C TYR A 373 -3.59 16.97 9.08
N GLY A 374 -4.61 17.79 9.34
CA GLY A 374 -5.94 17.30 9.70
C GLY A 374 -6.00 16.70 11.10
N ASN A 375 -6.91 15.77 11.32
CA ASN A 375 -7.12 15.10 12.59
C ASN A 375 -6.15 13.92 12.76
N CYS A 376 -5.10 14.12 13.52
CA CYS A 376 -4.07 13.13 13.77
C CYS A 376 -3.91 12.85 15.27
N PRO A 377 -3.46 11.64 15.65
CA PRO A 377 -3.02 11.33 17.01
C PRO A 377 -1.86 12.24 17.47
N GLU A 378 -1.51 12.20 18.74
CA GLU A 378 -0.38 12.95 19.29
C GLU A 378 0.96 12.47 18.73
N PRO A 379 2.00 13.35 18.63
CA PRO A 379 3.29 13.02 18.04
C PRO A 379 3.94 11.74 18.60
N ALA A 380 3.86 11.53 19.89
CA ALA A 380 4.41 10.34 20.55
C ALA A 380 3.67 9.06 20.12
N GLN A 381 2.35 9.13 19.99
CA GLN A 381 1.49 8.01 19.57
C GLN A 381 1.77 7.64 18.11
N ILE A 382 1.91 8.65 17.22
CA ILE A 382 2.24 8.42 15.80
C ILE A 382 3.61 7.74 15.67
N ARG A 383 4.64 8.20 16.40
CA ARG A 383 5.97 7.60 16.36
C ARG A 383 5.98 6.16 16.87
N ALA A 384 5.24 5.89 17.96
CA ALA A 384 5.11 4.54 18.51
C ALA A 384 4.39 3.60 17.50
N LEU A 385 3.32 4.07 16.89
CA LEU A 385 2.59 3.33 15.86
C LEU A 385 3.47 3.07 14.63
N HIS A 386 4.19 4.07 14.13
CA HIS A 386 5.09 3.92 12.99
C HIS A 386 6.19 2.90 13.25
N LYS A 387 6.80 2.94 14.44
CA LYS A 387 7.80 1.95 14.84
C LYS A 387 7.22 0.53 14.85
N TRP A 388 6.02 0.35 15.42
CA TRP A 388 5.33 -0.94 15.39
C TRP A 388 5.06 -1.43 13.97
N LEU A 389 4.62 -0.53 13.08
CA LEU A 389 4.40 -0.84 11.65
C LEU A 389 5.69 -1.25 10.94
N GLN A 390 6.80 -0.58 11.21
CA GLN A 390 8.10 -0.96 10.64
C GLN A 390 8.60 -2.31 11.15
N ASP A 391 8.32 -2.64 12.41
CA ASP A 391 8.71 -3.94 12.99
C ASP A 391 7.85 -5.10 12.45
N SER A 392 6.63 -4.83 11.97
CA SER A 392 5.78 -5.81 11.29
C SER A 392 6.33 -6.22 9.92
N GLY A 393 7.12 -5.36 9.27
CA GLY A 393 7.72 -5.60 7.95
C GLY A 393 6.73 -5.45 6.78
N GLU A 394 5.50 -5.07 7.02
CA GLU A 394 4.51 -4.84 5.95
C GLU A 394 4.75 -3.51 5.24
N PRO A 395 4.96 -3.52 3.91
CA PRO A 395 5.23 -2.31 3.16
C PRO A 395 4.04 -1.34 3.08
N VAL A 396 2.82 -1.89 3.08
CA VAL A 396 1.56 -1.15 3.15
C VAL A 396 0.65 -1.89 4.12
N PHE A 397 0.28 -1.25 5.20
CA PHE A 397 -0.61 -1.77 6.23
C PHE A 397 -1.96 -1.06 6.20
N SER A 398 -3.05 -1.78 6.43
CA SER A 398 -4.38 -1.16 6.58
C SER A 398 -5.21 -1.87 7.62
N SER A 399 -5.84 -1.11 8.50
CA SER A 399 -6.83 -1.61 9.45
C SER A 399 -7.95 -0.59 9.62
N HIS A 400 -9.18 -1.04 9.70
CA HIS A 400 -10.35 -0.21 10.05
C HIS A 400 -10.70 -0.33 11.54
N ASN A 401 -10.06 -1.26 12.24
CA ASN A 401 -10.15 -1.44 13.70
C ASN A 401 -8.72 -1.54 14.26
N LEU A 402 -8.08 -0.38 14.41
CA LEU A 402 -6.69 -0.31 14.85
C LEU A 402 -6.48 -0.93 16.23
N ALA A 403 -7.41 -0.70 17.16
CA ALA A 403 -7.28 -1.17 18.54
C ALA A 403 -7.24 -2.71 18.67
N SER A 404 -7.83 -3.44 17.70
CA SER A 404 -7.81 -4.91 17.70
C SER A 404 -6.45 -5.50 17.38
N VAL A 405 -5.64 -4.80 16.55
CA VAL A 405 -4.32 -5.26 16.10
C VAL A 405 -3.17 -4.54 16.79
N TYR A 406 -3.43 -3.32 17.27
CA TYR A 406 -2.52 -2.47 18.01
C TYR A 406 -3.23 -1.90 19.25
N PRO A 407 -3.21 -2.61 20.40
CA PRO A 407 -3.97 -2.23 21.60
C PRO A 407 -3.80 -0.80 22.09
N PRO A 408 -2.59 -0.15 22.00
CA PRO A 408 -2.46 1.26 22.36
C PRO A 408 -3.31 2.20 21.49
N GLY A 409 -3.77 1.75 20.32
CA GLY A 409 -4.68 2.50 19.45
C GLY A 409 -6.02 2.87 20.09
N ALA A 410 -6.43 2.16 21.16
CA ALA A 410 -7.64 2.45 21.92
C ALA A 410 -7.63 3.85 22.57
N GLU A 411 -6.46 4.38 22.90
CA GLU A 411 -6.33 5.71 23.53
C GLU A 411 -6.72 6.86 22.59
N PHE A 412 -6.57 6.66 21.27
CA PHE A 412 -6.83 7.69 20.26
C PHE A 412 -7.84 7.26 19.18
N GLN A 413 -8.67 6.26 19.47
CA GLN A 413 -9.67 5.73 18.52
C GLN A 413 -10.64 6.79 17.96
N ARG A 414 -10.99 7.84 18.74
CA ARG A 414 -11.85 8.92 18.27
C ARG A 414 -11.28 9.66 17.06
N VAL A 415 -9.96 9.68 16.93
CA VAL A 415 -9.23 10.37 15.87
C VAL A 415 -8.76 9.39 14.80
N ALA A 416 -8.34 8.19 15.20
CA ALA A 416 -7.73 7.19 14.34
C ALA A 416 -8.16 5.77 14.73
N SER A 417 -9.43 5.43 14.52
CA SER A 417 -9.92 4.05 14.56
C SER A 417 -9.44 3.26 13.36
N GLY A 418 -9.27 3.92 12.21
CA GLY A 418 -8.70 3.34 11.01
C GLY A 418 -7.35 3.94 10.66
N VAL A 419 -6.43 3.08 10.23
CA VAL A 419 -5.11 3.47 9.75
C VAL A 419 -4.82 2.79 8.41
N LEU A 420 -4.32 3.57 7.45
CA LEU A 420 -3.63 3.11 6.26
C LEU A 420 -2.21 3.68 6.32
N ALA A 421 -1.21 2.88 6.12
CA ALA A 421 0.18 3.32 6.21
C ALA A 421 1.00 2.75 5.07
N MET A 422 1.95 3.54 4.58
CA MET A 422 3.04 3.08 3.75
C MET A 422 4.37 3.38 4.41
N SER A 423 5.32 2.43 4.32
CA SER A 423 6.67 2.57 4.88
C SER A 423 7.71 2.28 3.81
N LEU A 424 8.83 3.01 3.84
CA LEU A 424 9.98 2.69 3.03
C LEU A 424 10.85 1.62 3.74
N PRO A 425 11.63 0.83 2.97
CA PRO A 425 12.48 -0.21 3.56
C PRO A 425 13.60 0.40 4.41
N LYS A 426 13.96 -0.32 5.49
CA LYS A 426 15.12 0.04 6.32
C LYS A 426 16.40 0.14 5.45
N PRO A 427 17.36 1.04 5.75
CA PRO A 427 17.55 1.71 7.04
C PRO A 427 16.81 3.04 7.20
N VAL A 428 15.98 3.46 6.25
CA VAL A 428 15.29 4.75 6.25
C VAL A 428 14.03 4.68 7.13
N ASP A 429 13.84 5.67 8.02
CA ASP A 429 12.67 5.75 8.92
C ASP A 429 11.61 6.70 8.33
N ASN A 430 11.18 6.42 7.09
CA ASN A 430 10.28 7.27 6.35
C ASN A 430 8.96 6.57 6.04
N GLY A 431 7.84 7.31 6.14
CA GLY A 431 6.53 6.77 5.86
C GLY A 431 5.42 7.82 5.87
N VAL A 432 4.26 7.39 5.37
CA VAL A 432 3.02 8.18 5.41
C VAL A 432 1.93 7.35 6.07
N LEU A 433 1.23 7.95 7.03
CA LEU A 433 0.12 7.35 7.75
C LEU A 433 -1.13 8.19 7.54
N TRP A 434 -2.20 7.57 7.06
CA TRP A 434 -3.52 8.17 6.93
C TRP A 434 -4.42 7.69 8.05
N PHE A 435 -5.23 8.58 8.58
CA PHE A 435 -6.10 8.32 9.72
C PHE A 435 -7.56 8.55 9.36
N ARG A 436 -8.42 7.61 9.72
CA ARG A 436 -9.87 7.76 9.71
C ARG A 436 -10.41 7.75 11.13
N PRO A 437 -11.27 8.70 11.48
CA PRO A 437 -11.91 8.72 12.78
C PRO A 437 -12.88 7.54 12.94
N GLU A 438 -13.33 7.33 14.15
CA GLU A 438 -14.40 6.41 14.48
C GLU A 438 -15.66 6.73 13.65
N ALA A 439 -16.15 5.72 12.94
CA ALA A 439 -17.44 5.80 12.27
C ALA A 439 -18.54 5.54 13.28
N LYS A 440 -19.45 6.50 13.45
CA LYS A 440 -20.66 6.30 14.26
C LYS A 440 -21.71 5.55 13.44
N GLU A 441 -21.40 4.34 13.03
CA GLU A 441 -22.36 3.47 12.37
C GLU A 441 -22.97 2.49 13.37
N ASN A 442 -24.30 2.44 13.39
CA ASN A 442 -25.05 1.40 14.10
C ASN A 442 -25.23 0.23 13.15
N ILE A 443 -24.60 -0.90 13.42
CA ILE A 443 -24.93 -2.14 12.72
C ILE A 443 -26.24 -2.69 13.28
N HIS A 444 -27.18 -2.92 12.37
CA HIS A 444 -28.46 -3.50 12.68
C HIS A 444 -28.42 -5.01 12.41
N TRP A 445 -28.41 -5.80 13.45
CA TRP A 445 -28.48 -7.24 13.34
C TRP A 445 -29.93 -7.70 13.40
N SER A 446 -30.25 -8.75 12.65
CA SER A 446 -31.50 -9.50 12.85
C SER A 446 -31.30 -10.43 14.04
N GLY A 447 -31.68 -10.01 15.25
CA GLY A 447 -31.44 -10.70 16.52
C GLY A 447 -30.06 -10.45 17.14
N ASP A 448 -29.86 -10.82 18.41
CA ASP A 448 -28.60 -10.67 19.12
C ASP A 448 -27.51 -11.61 18.54
N PRO A 449 -26.43 -11.08 17.91
CA PRO A 449 -25.39 -11.92 17.30
C PRO A 449 -24.60 -12.75 18.31
N LYS A 450 -24.67 -12.42 19.61
CA LYS A 450 -23.99 -13.15 20.70
C LYS A 450 -24.84 -14.27 21.29
N LYS A 451 -26.11 -14.40 20.87
CA LYS A 451 -27.03 -15.46 21.29
C LYS A 451 -27.54 -16.25 20.10
N PRO A 452 -26.68 -16.92 19.34
CA PRO A 452 -27.07 -17.50 18.06
C PRO A 452 -28.00 -18.71 18.19
N LEU A 453 -27.91 -19.47 19.28
CA LEU A 453 -28.60 -20.75 19.44
C LEU A 453 -28.96 -20.96 20.91
N ALA A 454 -30.12 -21.58 21.18
CA ALA A 454 -30.53 -22.05 22.48
C ALA A 454 -30.32 -23.58 22.58
N LEU A 455 -30.01 -24.06 23.76
CA LEU A 455 -29.90 -25.50 24.02
C LEU A 455 -31.21 -26.05 24.55
N GLU A 456 -31.66 -27.16 23.98
CA GLU A 456 -32.81 -27.93 24.43
C GLU A 456 -32.40 -29.34 24.76
N ASN A 457 -32.91 -29.88 25.90
CA ASN A 457 -32.80 -31.30 26.23
C ASN A 457 -33.82 -32.05 25.40
N SER A 458 -33.39 -32.93 24.51
CA SER A 458 -34.23 -33.88 23.79
C SER A 458 -33.98 -35.31 24.30
N ASP A 459 -34.89 -36.24 24.00
CA ASP A 459 -34.73 -37.65 24.34
C ASP A 459 -33.47 -38.30 23.74
N ALA A 460 -32.83 -37.65 22.76
CA ALA A 460 -31.59 -38.05 22.10
C ALA A 460 -30.36 -37.27 22.58
N GLY A 461 -30.46 -36.46 23.66
CA GLY A 461 -29.38 -35.59 24.18
C GLY A 461 -29.62 -34.09 23.95
N LEU A 462 -28.61 -33.28 24.27
CA LEU A 462 -28.63 -31.84 24.06
C LEU A 462 -28.67 -31.52 22.54
N ARG A 463 -29.71 -30.78 22.13
CA ARG A 463 -29.83 -30.27 20.75
C ARG A 463 -29.75 -28.75 20.71
N LEU A 464 -29.17 -28.23 19.67
CA LEU A 464 -29.18 -26.78 19.39
C LEU A 464 -30.55 -26.41 18.81
N ARG A 465 -31.18 -25.41 19.42
CA ARG A 465 -32.43 -24.81 18.92
C ARG A 465 -32.09 -23.53 18.14
N PRO A 466 -32.63 -23.36 16.92
CA PRO A 466 -32.42 -22.11 16.19
C PRO A 466 -33.07 -20.95 16.95
N ARG A 467 -32.52 -19.78 16.79
CA ARG A 467 -33.06 -18.55 17.41
C ARG A 467 -34.51 -18.30 17.05
N THR A 468 -35.24 -17.75 18.00
CA THR A 468 -36.68 -17.45 17.88
C THR A 468 -36.97 -15.95 17.68
N SER A 469 -36.00 -15.08 17.94
CA SER A 469 -36.15 -13.64 17.78
C SER A 469 -35.32 -13.13 16.61
N PHE A 470 -35.95 -12.36 15.76
CA PHE A 470 -35.36 -11.64 14.61
C PHE A 470 -35.52 -10.14 14.76
N GLU A 471 -35.89 -9.66 15.95
CA GLU A 471 -35.99 -8.22 16.26
C GLU A 471 -34.67 -7.51 16.02
N ILE A 472 -34.73 -6.27 15.56
CA ILE A 472 -33.55 -5.48 15.24
C ILE A 472 -32.72 -5.24 16.49
N TRP A 473 -31.52 -5.80 16.51
CA TRP A 473 -30.53 -5.60 17.55
C TRP A 473 -29.51 -4.58 17.09
N LYS A 474 -29.43 -3.44 17.78
CA LYS A 474 -28.48 -2.37 17.44
C LYS A 474 -27.17 -2.61 18.19
N VAL A 475 -26.10 -2.74 17.44
CA VAL A 475 -24.74 -2.74 17.99
C VAL A 475 -24.09 -1.44 17.60
N GLU A 476 -23.81 -0.58 18.59
CA GLU A 476 -22.96 0.58 18.38
C GLU A 476 -21.54 0.07 18.11
N MET A 477 -21.05 0.36 16.91
CA MET A 477 -19.67 0.06 16.54
C MET A 477 -18.78 1.14 17.12
N ALA A 478 -18.22 0.88 18.31
CA ALA A 478 -17.22 1.74 18.92
C ALA A 478 -15.82 1.30 18.48
N GLY A 479 -14.95 2.27 18.16
CA GLY A 479 -13.55 2.01 17.82
C GLY A 479 -13.30 1.51 16.41
N ILE A 480 -14.28 1.60 15.50
CA ILE A 480 -14.16 1.14 14.10
C ILE A 480 -14.37 2.32 13.16
N SER A 481 -13.54 2.43 12.12
CA SER A 481 -13.69 3.41 11.04
C SER A 481 -14.38 2.81 9.81
N THR A 482 -14.70 3.64 8.83
CA THR A 482 -15.03 3.16 7.49
C THR A 482 -13.87 2.33 6.91
N GLN A 483 -14.21 1.26 6.20
CA GLN A 483 -13.21 0.35 5.62
C GLN A 483 -12.37 1.06 4.54
N TRP A 484 -11.09 0.70 4.45
CA TRP A 484 -10.20 1.14 3.37
C TRP A 484 -10.54 0.38 2.09
N SER A 485 -10.89 1.11 1.04
CA SER A 485 -11.22 0.53 -0.25
C SER A 485 -10.00 -0.13 -0.91
N HIS A 486 -10.23 -0.98 -1.91
CA HIS A 486 -9.15 -1.49 -2.76
C HIS A 486 -8.41 -0.36 -3.48
N GLY A 487 -9.13 0.71 -3.88
CA GLY A 487 -8.54 1.90 -4.48
C GLY A 487 -7.61 2.65 -3.53
N ASP A 488 -7.95 2.76 -2.24
CA ASP A 488 -7.10 3.42 -1.25
C ASP A 488 -5.80 2.65 -1.02
N ARG A 489 -5.87 1.32 -0.88
CA ARG A 489 -4.69 0.45 -0.74
C ARG A 489 -3.82 0.45 -1.99
N PHE A 490 -4.44 0.44 -3.17
CA PHE A 490 -3.73 0.60 -4.44
C PHE A 490 -2.98 1.93 -4.49
N ALA A 491 -3.65 3.04 -4.15
CA ALA A 491 -3.06 4.37 -4.17
C ALA A 491 -1.87 4.50 -3.20
N ALA A 492 -1.99 3.96 -1.98
CA ALA A 492 -0.89 3.94 -1.01
C ALA A 492 0.32 3.13 -1.52
N ASN A 493 0.07 1.98 -2.16
CA ASN A 493 1.14 1.14 -2.71
C ASN A 493 1.82 1.79 -3.92
N ASP A 494 1.06 2.43 -4.81
CA ASP A 494 1.60 3.12 -5.97
C ASP A 494 2.38 4.37 -5.58
N LEU A 495 1.89 5.16 -4.60
CA LEU A 495 2.62 6.30 -4.03
C LEU A 495 3.94 5.84 -3.38
N ARG A 496 3.92 4.72 -2.66
CA ARG A 496 5.13 4.13 -2.08
C ARG A 496 6.15 3.76 -3.15
N ARG A 497 5.71 3.13 -4.24
CA ARG A 497 6.57 2.77 -5.37
C ARG A 497 7.18 4.02 -5.99
N SER A 498 6.38 5.04 -6.28
CA SER A 498 6.84 6.31 -6.85
C SER A 498 7.82 7.03 -5.91
N ALA A 499 7.57 7.02 -4.60
CA ALA A 499 8.48 7.59 -3.61
C ALA A 499 9.85 6.90 -3.61
N LEU A 500 9.88 5.57 -3.67
CA LEU A 500 11.11 4.77 -3.77
C LEU A 500 11.90 5.06 -5.05
N GLU A 501 11.21 5.10 -6.19
CA GLU A 501 11.84 5.37 -7.49
C GLU A 501 12.46 6.77 -7.51
N ASN A 502 11.75 7.78 -7.00
CA ASN A 502 12.24 9.15 -6.93
C ASN A 502 13.41 9.31 -5.94
N ASP A 503 13.37 8.64 -4.77
CA ASP A 503 14.46 8.69 -3.79
C ASP A 503 15.72 8.03 -4.34
N LEU A 504 15.60 6.87 -4.96
CA LEU A 504 16.70 6.16 -5.61
C LEU A 504 17.33 7.00 -6.75
N ALA A 505 16.48 7.62 -7.58
CA ALA A 505 16.96 8.47 -8.67
C ALA A 505 17.79 9.67 -8.14
N ARG A 506 17.36 10.26 -7.00
CA ARG A 506 18.10 11.33 -6.33
C ARG A 506 19.44 10.86 -5.76
N GLN A 507 19.46 9.70 -5.13
CA GLN A 507 20.69 9.11 -4.61
C GLN A 507 21.71 8.91 -5.72
N VAL A 508 21.29 8.30 -6.84
CA VAL A 508 22.16 8.08 -8.01
C VAL A 508 22.69 9.40 -8.56
N LEU A 509 21.83 10.42 -8.66
CA LEU A 509 22.25 11.74 -9.14
C LEU A 509 23.30 12.40 -8.22
N ARG A 510 23.09 12.33 -6.89
CA ARG A 510 24.07 12.86 -5.90
C ARG A 510 25.40 12.12 -5.98
N GLU A 511 25.39 10.80 -6.10
CA GLU A 511 26.61 10.00 -6.27
C GLU A 511 27.34 10.36 -7.57
N GLN A 512 26.63 10.52 -8.68
CA GLN A 512 27.21 10.91 -9.96
C GLN A 512 27.84 12.32 -9.88
N GLN A 513 27.19 13.25 -9.21
CA GLN A 513 27.73 14.59 -8.99
C GLN A 513 29.00 14.56 -8.14
N ALA A 514 29.02 13.78 -7.06
CA ALA A 514 30.19 13.60 -6.21
C ALA A 514 31.36 12.96 -6.96
N VAL A 515 31.08 11.96 -7.80
CA VAL A 515 32.12 11.32 -8.66
C VAL A 515 32.67 12.32 -9.65
N ARG A 516 31.84 13.11 -10.35
CA ARG A 516 32.30 14.12 -11.30
C ARG A 516 33.16 15.19 -10.63
N ALA A 517 32.70 15.72 -9.49
CA ALA A 517 33.49 16.72 -8.73
C ALA A 517 34.86 16.16 -8.31
N ARG A 518 34.92 14.90 -7.90
CA ARG A 518 36.18 14.22 -7.57
C ARG A 518 37.09 14.08 -8.80
N ASP A 519 36.55 13.68 -9.95
CA ASP A 519 37.32 13.45 -11.17
C ASP A 519 37.86 14.78 -11.75
N GLU A 520 37.07 15.86 -11.69
CA GLU A 520 37.53 17.22 -12.02
C GLU A 520 38.69 17.66 -11.14
N LEU A 521 38.58 17.44 -9.83
CA LEU A 521 39.64 17.74 -8.87
C LEU A 521 40.95 17.01 -9.20
N VAL A 522 40.87 15.70 -9.47
CA VAL A 522 42.03 14.88 -9.85
C VAL A 522 42.67 15.38 -11.15
N ALA A 523 41.87 15.82 -12.11
CA ALA A 523 42.37 16.34 -13.38
C ALA A 523 43.19 17.64 -13.20
N VAL A 524 42.65 18.63 -12.44
CA VAL A 524 43.31 19.89 -12.16
C VAL A 524 44.63 19.69 -11.39
N VAL A 525 44.58 18.88 -10.32
CA VAL A 525 45.76 18.56 -9.52
C VAL A 525 46.86 17.89 -10.37
N SER A 526 46.48 16.95 -11.23
CA SER A 526 47.43 16.24 -12.10
C SER A 526 48.09 17.19 -13.08
N HIS A 527 47.35 18.16 -13.61
CA HIS A 527 47.91 19.20 -14.50
C HIS A 527 48.91 20.08 -13.77
N ASP A 528 48.56 20.60 -12.61
CA ASP A 528 49.39 21.57 -11.85
C ASP A 528 50.63 20.95 -11.22
N LEU A 529 50.61 19.66 -10.90
CA LEU A 529 51.80 18.91 -10.52
C LEU A 529 52.69 18.51 -11.71
N ARG A 530 52.11 18.30 -12.90
CA ARG A 530 52.88 17.92 -14.10
C ARG A 530 53.78 19.06 -14.59
N ASN A 531 53.32 20.30 -14.47
CA ASN A 531 54.06 21.48 -14.93
C ASN A 531 55.43 21.64 -14.24
N PRO A 532 55.54 21.72 -12.91
CA PRO A 532 56.85 21.84 -12.23
C PRO A 532 57.71 20.56 -12.40
N MET A 533 57.07 19.35 -12.46
CA MET A 533 57.78 18.09 -12.78
C MET A 533 58.45 18.15 -14.15
N THR A 534 57.75 18.73 -15.14
CA THR A 534 58.32 18.87 -16.50
C THR A 534 59.51 19.82 -16.51
N VAL A 535 59.43 20.92 -15.76
CA VAL A 535 60.56 21.85 -15.60
C VAL A 535 61.74 21.16 -14.94
N ILE A 536 61.56 20.45 -13.85
CA ILE A 536 62.62 19.68 -13.18
C ILE A 536 63.25 18.64 -14.13
N SER A 537 62.44 17.87 -14.83
CA SER A 537 62.89 16.85 -15.79
C SER A 537 63.69 17.43 -16.93
N MET A 538 63.24 18.58 -17.48
CA MET A 538 63.95 19.30 -18.55
C MET A 538 65.27 19.83 -18.08
N LEU A 539 65.33 20.42 -16.88
CA LEU A 539 66.60 20.94 -16.28
C LEU A 539 67.56 19.82 -15.93
N CYS A 540 67.12 18.68 -15.42
CA CYS A 540 67.93 17.49 -15.24
C CYS A 540 68.57 17.04 -16.58
N GLY A 541 67.76 17.00 -17.65
CA GLY A 541 68.28 16.64 -18.99
C GLY A 541 69.28 17.66 -19.55
N MET A 542 69.07 18.96 -19.26
CA MET A 542 70.07 20.01 -19.62
C MET A 542 71.33 19.90 -18.82
N MET A 543 71.27 19.60 -17.52
CA MET A 543 72.45 19.36 -16.67
C MET A 543 73.23 18.14 -17.14
N GLN A 544 72.61 17.04 -17.49
CA GLN A 544 73.27 15.86 -18.05
C GLN A 544 74.08 16.20 -19.31
N LYS A 545 73.50 17.04 -20.20
CA LYS A 545 74.20 17.50 -21.40
C LYS A 545 75.33 18.50 -21.09
N ALA A 546 75.15 19.36 -20.09
CA ALA A 546 76.18 20.32 -19.66
C ALA A 546 77.41 19.66 -19.01
N PHE A 547 77.20 18.56 -18.28
CA PHE A 547 78.32 17.77 -17.74
C PHE A 547 79.18 17.07 -18.83
N SER A 548 78.65 16.96 -20.03
CA SER A 548 79.33 16.33 -21.17
C SER A 548 80.12 17.36 -22.01
N SER A 549 80.15 18.66 -21.64
CA SER A 549 80.80 19.72 -22.39
C SER A 549 81.72 20.57 -21.45
N ASP A 550 83.04 20.48 -21.64
CA ASP A 550 84.04 21.31 -20.93
C ASP A 550 84.02 22.75 -21.44
N GLY A 551 83.53 23.71 -20.59
CA GLY A 551 83.58 25.13 -20.91
C GLY A 551 83.46 26.01 -19.66
N PRO A 552 84.06 27.23 -19.64
CA PRO A 552 84.18 28.14 -18.47
C PRO A 552 82.84 28.69 -17.94
N HIS A 553 81.71 28.44 -18.60
CA HIS A 553 80.36 28.90 -18.19
C HIS A 553 79.51 27.79 -17.65
N THR A 554 79.98 26.57 -17.54
CA THR A 554 79.21 25.39 -17.14
C THR A 554 78.74 25.46 -15.67
N SER A 555 79.56 25.90 -14.77
CA SER A 555 79.30 26.05 -13.33
C SER A 555 78.09 27.00 -13.02
N ARG A 556 78.02 28.16 -13.68
CA ARG A 556 76.91 29.11 -13.51
C ARG A 556 75.58 28.56 -14.03
N ARG A 557 75.60 27.85 -15.17
CA ARG A 557 74.44 27.24 -15.73
C ARG A 557 73.88 26.12 -14.85
N ILE A 558 74.76 25.29 -14.25
CA ILE A 558 74.39 24.26 -13.31
C ILE A 558 73.82 24.85 -12.04
N SER A 559 74.44 25.89 -11.46
CA SER A 559 73.86 26.55 -10.28
C SER A 559 72.47 27.11 -10.54
N SER A 560 72.27 27.83 -11.64
CA SER A 560 71.00 28.43 -12.04
C SER A 560 69.93 27.33 -12.29
N ALA A 561 70.31 26.17 -12.84
CA ALA A 561 69.40 25.03 -13.04
C ALA A 561 69.00 24.39 -11.68
N ILE A 562 69.94 24.28 -10.76
CA ILE A 562 69.67 23.78 -9.39
C ILE A 562 68.72 24.71 -8.65
N ASP A 563 68.97 26.02 -8.72
CA ASP A 563 68.12 27.03 -8.09
C ASP A 563 66.67 26.95 -8.66
N THR A 564 66.56 26.79 -9.97
CA THR A 564 65.21 26.67 -10.62
C THR A 564 64.55 25.37 -10.26
N MET A 565 65.28 24.27 -10.13
CA MET A 565 64.72 22.99 -9.64
C MET A 565 64.24 23.09 -8.19
N GLN A 566 65.05 23.74 -7.32
CA GLN A 566 64.64 23.98 -5.93
C GLN A 566 63.37 24.81 -5.84
N GLN A 567 63.27 25.85 -6.65
CA GLN A 567 62.04 26.67 -6.74
C GLN A 567 60.83 25.86 -7.24
N ALA A 568 61.01 25.00 -8.24
CA ALA A 568 59.97 24.16 -8.75
C ALA A 568 59.49 23.12 -7.70
N ALA A 569 60.43 22.53 -6.96
CA ALA A 569 60.13 21.59 -5.88
C ALA A 569 59.42 22.28 -4.70
N ALA A 570 59.85 23.46 -4.30
CA ALA A 570 59.24 24.26 -3.27
C ALA A 570 57.78 24.62 -3.66
N ARG A 571 57.57 25.01 -4.94
CA ARG A 571 56.23 25.29 -5.48
C ARG A 571 55.30 24.07 -5.45
N MET A 572 55.84 22.87 -5.71
CA MET A 572 55.05 21.62 -5.59
C MET A 572 54.63 21.35 -4.14
N ASN A 573 55.51 21.58 -3.19
CA ASN A 573 55.18 21.37 -1.78
C ASN A 573 54.05 22.33 -1.33
N VAL A 574 54.11 23.60 -1.71
CA VAL A 574 53.05 24.56 -1.41
C VAL A 574 51.71 24.12 -2.04
N LEU A 575 51.72 23.64 -3.30
CA LEU A 575 50.52 23.13 -3.95
C LEU A 575 49.95 21.91 -3.25
N LEU A 576 50.81 21.00 -2.77
CA LEU A 576 50.37 19.82 -1.99
C LEU A 576 49.74 20.22 -0.64
N GLU A 577 50.33 21.17 0.06
CA GLU A 577 49.80 21.69 1.32
C GLU A 577 48.46 22.41 1.10
N ASP A 578 48.35 23.27 0.10
CA ASP A 578 47.11 23.93 -0.29
C ASP A 578 45.99 22.94 -0.59
N LEU A 579 46.33 21.85 -1.25
CA LEU A 579 45.37 20.80 -1.61
C LEU A 579 44.91 20.00 -0.39
N LEU A 580 45.80 19.66 0.52
CA LEU A 580 45.48 19.01 1.79
C LEU A 580 44.61 19.94 2.67
N ASP A 581 44.90 21.22 2.72
CA ASP A 581 44.13 22.19 3.49
C ASP A 581 42.73 22.40 2.86
N THR A 582 42.62 22.46 1.54
CA THR A 582 41.35 22.52 0.80
C THR A 582 40.52 21.29 1.13
N SER A 583 41.10 20.09 1.06
CA SER A 583 40.38 18.81 1.38
C SER A 583 39.84 18.78 2.82
N LYS A 584 40.61 19.30 3.79
CA LYS A 584 40.18 19.38 5.20
C LYS A 584 39.04 20.38 5.39
N ILE A 585 39.12 21.55 4.70
CA ILE A 585 38.06 22.59 4.73
C ILE A 585 36.75 22.04 4.21
N GLU A 586 36.77 21.32 3.07
CA GLU A 586 35.59 20.68 2.48
C GLU A 586 34.96 19.61 3.34
N ALA A 587 35.80 18.81 3.98
CA ALA A 587 35.34 17.77 4.88
C ALA A 587 34.78 18.33 6.21
N GLY A 588 34.82 19.67 6.42
CA GLY A 588 34.46 20.31 7.70
C GLY A 588 35.37 19.88 8.85
N ARG A 589 36.57 19.39 8.54
CA ARG A 589 37.54 18.85 9.51
C ARG A 589 38.77 19.76 9.71
N TYR A 590 38.69 20.98 9.22
CA TYR A 590 39.80 21.93 9.40
C TYR A 590 39.82 22.43 10.84
N MET A 591 40.79 21.97 11.60
CA MET A 591 40.94 22.27 13.04
C MET A 591 42.05 23.31 13.22
N VAL A 592 41.79 24.35 14.00
CA VAL A 592 42.74 25.34 14.45
C VAL A 592 43.12 25.12 15.93
N LYS A 593 44.30 25.53 16.32
CA LYS A 593 44.80 25.44 17.72
C LYS A 593 44.92 26.85 18.28
N PRO A 594 43.83 27.46 18.74
CA PRO A 594 43.85 28.84 19.16
C PRO A 594 44.64 28.99 20.47
N VAL A 595 45.49 30.01 20.48
CA VAL A 595 46.23 30.50 21.66
C VAL A 595 46.12 32.02 21.73
N ALA A 596 46.40 32.62 22.89
CA ALA A 596 46.40 34.05 23.03
C ALA A 596 47.65 34.63 22.27
N LEU A 597 47.40 35.49 21.28
CA LEU A 597 48.38 36.10 20.42
C LEU A 597 48.36 37.62 20.53
N ASP A 598 49.53 38.24 20.60
CA ASP A 598 49.70 39.68 20.48
C ASP A 598 49.74 40.05 18.98
N VAL A 599 48.86 40.95 18.56
CA VAL A 599 48.74 41.37 17.17
C VAL A 599 49.98 42.15 16.72
N SER A 600 50.60 42.90 17.64
CA SER A 600 51.81 43.67 17.30
C SER A 600 52.97 42.74 16.98
N GLN A 601 53.15 41.68 17.76
CA GLN A 601 54.20 40.68 17.50
C GLN A 601 53.96 39.95 16.16
N MET A 602 52.72 39.59 15.88
CA MET A 602 52.36 38.92 14.59
C MET A 602 52.63 39.87 13.40
N PHE A 603 52.37 41.15 13.54
CA PHE A 603 52.68 42.17 12.53
C PHE A 603 54.20 42.38 12.35
N GLU A 604 55.01 42.36 13.41
CA GLU A 604 56.46 42.42 13.34
C GLU A 604 57.02 41.19 12.58
N GLU A 605 56.52 39.99 12.83
CA GLU A 605 56.91 38.77 12.13
C GLU A 605 56.55 38.85 10.64
N ALA A 606 55.32 39.27 10.31
CA ALA A 606 54.88 39.43 8.92
C ALA A 606 55.70 40.54 8.19
N TYR A 607 55.99 41.66 8.87
CA TYR A 607 56.82 42.71 8.31
C TYR A 607 58.23 42.22 8.02
N SER A 608 58.88 41.53 8.97
CA SER A 608 60.27 41.08 8.79
C SER A 608 60.44 40.16 7.58
N LEU A 609 59.43 39.39 7.25
CA LEU A 609 59.43 38.38 6.16
C LEU A 609 59.06 39.05 4.80
N LEU A 610 58.07 39.97 4.79
CA LEU A 610 57.45 40.44 3.55
C LEU A 610 58.00 41.85 3.11
N ALA A 611 58.59 42.63 4.02
CA ALA A 611 59.15 43.90 3.69
C ALA A 611 60.31 43.83 2.66
N PRO A 612 61.24 42.88 2.67
CA PRO A 612 62.23 42.71 1.63
C PRO A 612 61.61 42.53 0.23
N LEU A 613 60.50 41.78 0.10
CA LEU A 613 59.82 41.59 -1.18
C LEU A 613 59.13 42.84 -1.68
N ALA A 614 58.54 43.63 -0.79
CA ALA A 614 57.94 44.93 -1.11
C ALA A 614 59.01 45.95 -1.54
N LEU A 615 60.15 45.96 -0.84
CA LEU A 615 61.27 46.89 -1.14
C LEU A 615 61.92 46.62 -2.51
N GLU A 616 62.07 45.27 -2.87
CA GLU A 616 62.59 44.87 -4.18
C GLU A 616 61.72 45.39 -5.33
N LYS A 617 60.39 45.39 -5.10
CA LYS A 617 59.43 45.94 -6.05
C LYS A 617 59.22 47.45 -5.94
N GLY A 618 59.85 48.13 -4.94
CA GLY A 618 59.73 49.60 -4.69
C GLY A 618 58.31 49.95 -4.19
N ILE A 619 57.69 49.11 -3.39
CA ILE A 619 56.37 49.31 -2.81
C ILE A 619 56.54 49.76 -1.35
N ASP A 620 55.79 50.78 -0.92
CA ASP A 620 55.74 51.23 0.48
C ASP A 620 54.78 50.33 1.27
N LEU A 621 55.29 49.67 2.32
CA LEU A 621 54.58 48.75 3.15
C LEU A 621 54.45 49.25 4.56
N SER A 622 53.26 49.52 5.05
CA SER A 622 52.94 50.00 6.39
C SER A 622 52.06 49.12 7.20
N PHE A 623 52.41 49.02 8.49
CA PHE A 623 51.62 48.25 9.47
C PHE A 623 51.17 49.21 10.59
N ASN A 624 49.87 49.13 10.94
CA ASN A 624 49.29 49.95 11.99
C ASN A 624 48.30 49.08 12.84
N ALA A 625 48.54 48.97 14.12
CA ALA A 625 47.65 48.26 15.02
C ALA A 625 47.33 49.14 16.26
N ASP A 626 46.09 49.03 16.74
CA ASP A 626 45.77 49.61 18.05
C ASP A 626 46.66 48.98 19.13
N PRO A 627 47.13 49.71 20.13
CA PRO A 627 48.01 49.16 21.15
C PRO A 627 47.30 48.11 22.03
N GLY A 628 47.99 46.98 22.34
CA GLY A 628 47.55 45.99 23.26
C GLY A 628 46.44 45.06 22.75
N LEU A 629 46.27 44.90 21.42
CA LEU A 629 45.32 43.98 20.83
C LEU A 629 45.79 42.54 21.01
N GLN A 630 44.90 41.71 21.64
CA GLN A 630 45.10 40.26 21.76
C GLN A 630 43.96 39.48 21.13
N ILE A 631 44.30 38.48 20.34
CA ILE A 631 43.36 37.57 19.66
C ILE A 631 43.51 36.14 20.15
N ASN A 632 42.43 35.38 20.07
CA ASN A 632 42.47 33.96 20.30
C ASN A 632 42.57 33.24 18.95
N GLY A 633 43.76 32.83 18.55
CA GLY A 633 43.99 32.28 17.21
C GLY A 633 45.17 31.33 17.10
N ASP A 634 45.23 30.59 16.03
CA ASP A 634 46.34 29.70 15.67
C ASP A 634 47.44 30.55 14.96
N PRO A 635 48.64 30.65 15.53
CA PRO A 635 49.68 31.58 15.01
C PRO A 635 50.12 31.21 13.58
N GLU A 636 50.31 29.93 13.30
CA GLU A 636 50.77 29.49 11.98
C GLU A 636 49.69 29.74 10.91
N ARG A 637 48.45 29.51 11.24
CA ARG A 637 47.31 29.68 10.33
C ARG A 637 46.96 31.14 10.08
N LEU A 638 46.99 31.99 11.09
CA LEU A 638 46.77 33.43 10.91
C LEU A 638 47.92 34.09 10.18
N PHE A 639 49.15 33.61 10.41
CA PHE A 639 50.31 34.01 9.60
C PHE A 639 50.15 33.63 8.12
N GLN A 640 49.60 32.43 7.83
CA GLN A 640 49.24 31.98 6.48
C GLN A 640 48.22 32.91 5.83
N VAL A 641 47.18 33.34 6.57
CA VAL A 641 46.19 34.33 6.11
C VAL A 641 46.86 35.63 5.72
N LEU A 642 47.66 36.22 6.63
CA LEU A 642 48.37 37.50 6.39
C LEU A 642 49.35 37.39 5.23
N SER A 643 50.15 36.34 5.19
CA SER A 643 51.15 36.11 4.12
C SER A 643 50.47 35.98 2.75
N ASN A 644 49.34 35.35 2.68
CA ASN A 644 48.57 35.18 1.46
C ASN A 644 47.95 36.51 0.99
N LEU A 645 47.31 37.26 1.89
CA LEU A 645 46.70 38.56 1.56
C LEU A 645 47.77 39.59 1.20
N ILE A 646 48.85 39.74 1.97
CA ILE A 646 49.92 40.70 1.72
C ILE A 646 50.70 40.26 0.48
N GLY A 647 50.98 38.96 0.28
CA GLY A 647 51.61 38.44 -0.92
C GLY A 647 50.84 38.79 -2.20
N ASN A 648 49.51 38.62 -2.16
CA ASN A 648 48.65 39.07 -3.24
C ASN A 648 48.69 40.59 -3.45
N ALA A 649 48.67 41.38 -2.39
CA ALA A 649 48.80 42.81 -2.47
C ALA A 649 50.14 43.24 -3.13
N ILE A 650 51.26 42.63 -2.71
CA ILE A 650 52.58 42.90 -3.33
C ILE A 650 52.57 42.48 -4.82
N LYS A 651 51.97 41.39 -5.15
CA LYS A 651 51.90 40.88 -6.52
C LYS A 651 51.17 41.84 -7.46
N PHE A 652 49.99 42.34 -7.07
CA PHE A 652 49.11 43.15 -7.91
C PHE A 652 49.31 44.67 -7.78
N THR A 653 50.11 45.13 -6.83
CA THR A 653 50.45 46.54 -6.71
C THR A 653 51.59 46.90 -7.67
N PRO A 654 51.48 47.98 -8.49
CA PRO A 654 52.58 48.46 -9.36
C PRO A 654 53.73 49.03 -8.56
N ARG A 655 54.89 49.25 -9.22
CA ARG A 655 56.06 49.93 -8.60
C ARG A 655 55.65 51.33 -8.11
N GLN A 656 56.17 51.72 -6.94
CA GLN A 656 55.85 52.99 -6.25
C GLN A 656 54.41 53.05 -5.71
N GLY A 657 53.73 51.93 -5.59
CA GLY A 657 52.42 51.82 -4.91
C GLY A 657 52.58 51.65 -3.40
N ASN A 658 51.42 51.61 -2.69
CA ASN A 658 51.37 51.51 -1.23
C ASN A 658 50.52 50.32 -0.81
N ILE A 659 50.94 49.67 0.27
CA ILE A 659 50.15 48.60 0.93
C ILE A 659 50.05 48.96 2.40
N GLY A 660 48.82 49.09 2.89
CA GLY A 660 48.54 49.39 4.29
C GLY A 660 47.88 48.17 4.96
N ILE A 661 48.50 47.74 6.05
CA ILE A 661 47.96 46.69 6.89
C ILE A 661 47.50 47.28 8.22
N SER A 662 46.28 47.04 8.64
CA SER A 662 45.80 47.57 9.92
C SER A 662 45.00 46.54 10.72
N ALA A 663 45.03 46.72 12.04
CA ALA A 663 44.21 45.93 12.96
C ALA A 663 43.57 46.87 13.99
N MET A 664 42.24 46.75 14.13
CA MET A 664 41.46 47.62 15.00
C MET A 664 40.45 46.75 15.82
N SER A 665 40.19 47.18 17.06
CA SER A 665 39.18 46.56 17.89
C SER A 665 37.77 46.99 17.48
N ASN A 666 36.90 46.06 17.28
CA ASN A 666 35.47 46.28 16.99
C ASN A 666 34.58 45.37 17.88
N GLY A 667 34.35 45.82 19.10
CA GLY A 667 33.58 45.06 20.08
C GLY A 667 34.31 43.77 20.54
N GLU A 668 33.71 42.62 20.26
CA GLU A 668 34.25 41.31 20.62
C GLU A 668 35.20 40.72 19.56
N GLU A 669 35.35 41.38 18.44
CA GLU A 669 36.22 40.96 17.33
C GLU A 669 37.33 41.98 17.07
N ILE A 670 38.46 41.52 16.52
CA ILE A 670 39.49 42.36 15.95
C ILE A 670 39.36 42.27 14.43
N VAL A 671 39.28 43.44 13.79
CA VAL A 671 39.18 43.56 12.34
C VAL A 671 40.59 43.85 11.79
N PHE A 672 41.05 42.94 10.96
CA PHE A 672 42.26 43.11 10.14
C PHE A 672 41.89 43.61 8.77
N SER A 673 42.67 44.58 8.24
CA SER A 673 42.52 45.06 6.87
C SER A 673 43.87 45.02 6.18
N VAL A 674 43.90 44.53 4.95
CA VAL A 674 45.00 44.59 4.01
C VAL A 674 44.51 45.37 2.79
N ARG A 675 45.05 46.59 2.58
CA ARG A 675 44.66 47.50 1.50
C ARG A 675 45.84 47.75 0.57
N ASP A 676 45.64 47.58 -0.72
CA ASP A 676 46.59 47.83 -1.77
C ASP A 676 46.11 48.94 -2.69
N SER A 677 47.07 49.54 -3.41
CA SER A 677 46.84 50.54 -4.46
C SER A 677 47.05 49.96 -5.87
N GLY A 678 46.69 48.71 -6.05
CA GLY A 678 46.84 47.96 -7.28
C GLY A 678 45.79 48.24 -8.34
N GLU A 679 45.67 47.34 -9.32
CA GLU A 679 44.77 47.49 -10.46
C GLU A 679 43.28 47.34 -10.06
N GLY A 680 43.00 46.79 -8.87
CA GLY A 680 41.65 46.50 -8.42
C GLY A 680 41.04 45.30 -9.12
N ILE A 681 39.79 44.95 -8.70
CA ILE A 681 39.04 43.81 -9.18
C ILE A 681 37.72 44.31 -9.76
N ALA A 682 37.32 43.80 -10.92
CA ALA A 682 36.07 44.19 -11.56
C ALA A 682 34.86 43.77 -10.70
N PRO A 683 33.76 44.58 -10.65
CA PRO A 683 32.59 44.27 -9.79
C PRO A 683 31.98 42.92 -10.10
N GLU A 684 32.04 42.44 -11.34
CA GLU A 684 31.51 41.14 -11.77
C GLU A 684 32.35 39.97 -11.24
N GLN A 685 33.61 40.18 -10.95
CA GLN A 685 34.56 39.17 -10.45
C GLN A 685 34.62 39.12 -8.91
N LEU A 686 34.24 40.21 -8.25
CA LEU A 686 34.34 40.35 -6.80
C LEU A 686 33.58 39.25 -5.99
N PRO A 687 32.39 38.80 -6.40
CA PRO A 687 31.68 37.70 -5.71
C PRO A 687 32.43 36.36 -5.78
N HIS A 688 33.29 36.17 -6.77
CA HIS A 688 33.99 34.92 -7.08
C HIS A 688 35.43 34.84 -6.57
N VAL A 689 35.98 35.89 -5.96
CA VAL A 689 37.39 35.93 -5.54
C VAL A 689 37.78 34.89 -4.50
N PHE A 690 36.79 34.36 -3.75
CA PHE A 690 36.95 33.28 -2.78
C PHE A 690 36.58 31.91 -3.34
N ASP A 691 36.16 31.85 -4.62
CA ASP A 691 35.88 30.55 -5.25
C ASP A 691 37.19 29.80 -5.51
N ARG A 692 37.12 28.47 -5.54
CA ARG A 692 38.28 27.62 -5.81
C ARG A 692 38.79 27.84 -7.22
N TYR A 693 40.13 27.84 -7.35
CA TYR A 693 40.82 27.97 -8.63
C TYR A 693 40.51 29.30 -9.34
N TRP A 694 39.95 30.29 -8.63
CA TRP A 694 39.71 31.60 -9.20
C TRP A 694 41.03 32.33 -9.46
N THR A 695 41.23 32.77 -10.68
CA THR A 695 42.38 33.62 -11.11
C THR A 695 41.89 34.76 -11.98
N GLN A 696 42.48 35.95 -11.86
CA GLN A 696 42.04 37.14 -12.56
C GLN A 696 42.25 37.07 -14.09
N THR A 697 43.08 36.17 -14.60
CA THR A 697 43.38 36.00 -16.03
C THR A 697 43.49 34.53 -16.40
N GLU A 698 42.63 34.06 -17.32
CA GLU A 698 42.63 32.67 -17.81
C GLU A 698 43.92 32.29 -18.57
N ASN A 699 44.61 33.27 -19.21
CA ASN A 699 45.71 32.99 -20.12
C ASN A 699 47.13 33.01 -19.49
N ASN A 700 47.27 33.42 -18.24
CA ASN A 700 48.56 33.35 -17.51
C ASN A 700 48.35 33.31 -15.98
N PRO A 701 47.99 32.15 -15.41
CA PRO A 701 47.75 32.04 -13.98
C PRO A 701 49.09 32.14 -13.21
N THR A 702 49.27 33.24 -12.53
CA THR A 702 50.44 33.48 -11.67
C THR A 702 50.27 32.88 -10.25
N GLY A 703 49.22 32.06 -10.00
CA GLY A 703 48.95 31.40 -8.71
C GLY A 703 48.04 30.18 -8.87
N SER A 704 47.91 29.37 -7.83
CA SER A 704 47.06 28.18 -7.78
C SER A 704 45.55 28.46 -7.75
N GLY A 705 45.16 29.71 -7.47
CA GLY A 705 43.76 30.09 -7.24
C GLY A 705 43.18 29.52 -5.95
N LEU A 706 43.96 28.86 -5.10
CA LEU A 706 43.52 28.26 -3.84
C LEU A 706 43.72 29.16 -2.63
N GLY A 707 44.64 30.14 -2.73
CA GLY A 707 45.06 30.92 -1.58
C GLY A 707 43.94 31.71 -0.88
N LEU A 708 43.07 32.40 -1.64
CA LEU A 708 41.94 33.13 -1.05
C LEU A 708 40.86 32.21 -0.51
N TYR A 709 40.60 31.07 -1.16
CA TYR A 709 39.69 30.04 -0.66
C TYR A 709 40.17 29.45 0.68
N ILE A 710 41.47 29.14 0.79
CA ILE A 710 42.10 28.65 2.04
C ILE A 710 42.05 29.74 3.11
N THR A 711 42.33 31.02 2.74
CA THR A 711 42.20 32.14 3.64
C THR A 711 40.81 32.25 4.25
N GLN A 712 39.78 32.14 3.43
CA GLN A 712 38.41 32.15 3.90
C GLN A 712 38.13 30.98 4.84
N GLY A 713 38.55 29.74 4.52
CA GLY A 713 38.39 28.55 5.34
C GLY A 713 39.09 28.70 6.71
N ILE A 714 40.30 29.24 6.73
CA ILE A 714 41.05 29.49 7.98
C ILE A 714 40.32 30.52 8.86
N VAL A 715 39.89 31.65 8.28
CA VAL A 715 39.16 32.69 9.01
C VAL A 715 37.84 32.15 9.57
N GLN A 716 37.10 31.39 8.79
CA GLN A 716 35.86 30.74 9.26
C GLN A 716 36.13 29.73 10.38
N ALA A 717 37.20 28.93 10.30
CA ALA A 717 37.60 28.02 11.35
C ALA A 717 37.95 28.70 12.67
N HIS A 718 38.34 29.97 12.62
CA HIS A 718 38.54 30.84 13.79
C HIS A 718 37.25 31.53 14.27
N GLY A 719 36.11 31.25 13.65
CA GLY A 719 34.82 31.89 13.98
C GLY A 719 34.67 33.31 13.40
N GLY A 720 35.58 33.72 12.52
CA GLY A 720 35.58 35.04 11.86
C GLY A 720 34.89 35.03 10.49
N ARG A 721 34.92 36.19 9.83
CA ARG A 721 34.47 36.41 8.46
C ARG A 721 35.47 37.20 7.65
N ILE A 722 35.55 36.97 6.35
CA ILE A 722 36.37 37.73 5.41
C ILE A 722 35.49 38.34 4.32
N VAL A 723 35.81 39.59 3.94
CA VAL A 723 35.15 40.31 2.85
C VAL A 723 36.21 41.01 1.99
N ALA A 724 35.90 41.22 0.72
CA ALA A 724 36.75 41.98 -0.22
C ALA A 724 35.97 43.18 -0.77
N GLU A 725 36.60 44.33 -0.80
CA GLU A 725 36.11 45.57 -1.45
C GLU A 725 37.15 46.02 -2.45
N SER A 726 36.74 46.35 -3.66
CA SER A 726 37.68 46.76 -4.70
C SER A 726 37.01 47.65 -5.72
N GLU A 727 37.79 48.61 -6.25
CA GLU A 727 37.40 49.48 -7.36
C GLU A 727 38.52 49.45 -8.43
N LEU A 728 38.14 49.18 -9.67
CA LEU A 728 39.08 49.02 -10.77
C LEU A 728 39.93 50.34 -10.93
N GLY A 729 41.26 50.20 -10.92
CA GLY A 729 42.19 51.29 -10.99
C GLY A 729 42.47 52.04 -9.65
N ARG A 730 41.85 51.62 -8.54
CA ARG A 730 42.02 52.21 -7.21
C ARG A 730 42.59 51.28 -6.15
N GLY A 731 42.67 49.99 -6.47
CA GLY A 731 43.16 48.94 -5.58
C GLY A 731 42.06 48.12 -4.89
N SER A 732 42.49 47.28 -3.97
CA SER A 732 41.60 46.35 -3.24
C SER A 732 41.84 46.44 -1.73
N GLU A 733 40.80 46.15 -0.96
CA GLU A 733 40.87 46.01 0.48
C GLU A 733 40.23 44.69 0.90
N PHE A 734 41.01 43.82 1.55
CA PHE A 734 40.54 42.58 2.15
C PHE A 734 40.45 42.77 3.66
N ARG A 735 39.25 42.56 4.22
CA ARG A 735 39.03 42.68 5.66
C ARG A 735 38.59 41.34 6.22
N PHE A 736 39.25 40.90 7.31
CA PHE A 736 38.84 39.69 8.03
C PHE A 736 38.75 39.95 9.54
N THR A 737 37.91 39.17 10.22
CA THR A 737 37.71 39.26 11.67
C THR A 737 38.22 38.01 12.38
N VAL A 738 38.74 38.22 13.60
CA VAL A 738 39.10 37.15 14.53
C VAL A 738 38.55 37.50 15.91
N PRO A 739 38.01 36.56 16.67
CA PRO A 739 37.50 36.78 18.03
C PRO A 739 38.63 37.27 18.96
N LYS A 740 38.30 38.26 19.79
CA LYS A 740 39.21 38.81 20.82
C LYS A 740 39.33 37.78 21.97
N VAL A 741 40.48 37.78 22.65
CA VAL A 741 40.61 37.05 23.91
C VAL A 741 39.63 37.66 24.91
N MET A 742 38.66 36.88 25.39
CA MET A 742 37.82 37.31 26.49
C MET A 742 38.66 37.29 27.78
N GLU A 743 38.83 38.43 28.42
CA GLU A 743 39.29 38.45 29.84
C GLU A 743 38.22 37.71 30.65
N GLU A 744 38.59 36.60 31.26
CA GLU A 744 37.77 35.98 32.31
C GLU A 744 37.58 37.05 33.39
N SER A 745 36.37 37.62 33.44
CA SER A 745 35.96 38.43 34.59
C SER A 745 35.95 37.54 35.85
N HIS A 746 37.00 37.58 36.62
CA HIS A 746 36.99 37.09 37.98
C HIS A 746 35.92 37.85 38.77
N THR A 747 34.73 37.27 38.93
CA THR A 747 33.74 37.60 39.94
C THR A 747 33.43 36.36 40.77
#